data_12497d4fb83b7684a95948e7f2c3370a
#
_entry.id   12497d4fb83b7684a95948e7f2c3370a
#
_cell.length_a   1.000
_cell.length_b   1.000
_cell.length_c   1.000
_cell.angle_alpha   90.00
_cell.angle_beta   90.00
_cell.angle_gamma   90.00
#
_symmetry.space_group_name_H-M   'P 1'
#
loop_
_entity.id
_entity.type
_entity.pdbx_description
1 polymer ?
#
loop_
_entity_poly.entity_id
_entity_poly.type
_entity_poly.pdbx_seq_one_letter_code
_entity_poly.pdbx_strand_id
1 'polypeptide(L)'
;MFHSFFKKNEKKIIKTKPLETLYFLEDEIENTLSNLQFETKLAIGFASYQLDLKNIATKIKNYLPQECELVLISASDLLCNINQNKQIIDNPYLHNVQGIALILFGNEMIENLYIHKINLFDHIEDHQDRRVHIEKEIASMHVPFKAHCSNTLHYLIHNGVSGSESMVIEMLYKYAQYPCPILGAGASGDLDNLQGTCIVYNHEILEHHAVSMHIQFKPKYRFDFMKSQNFSETHDKNTTFTVLNADPKNRLVYEFLDTKTFQSVNAIEALCKHFSCSFEELKLDKAQNYTLGIKISNDYFISPMKIISDKVLLSYGAIANGQEIVLLKRTDFIKDLEKDYEKFIQNKPNMKPMAAIFNDCILRRFQNSKFIKDIKLNQFPIVGFSCFGEIYGVGIFKSLVAIFFYEVDEKTEFNPVYMQTFVNKYSDFKYYYLSLKVQKLEIINKVNKLVLDRLKNTTVSIDNNSNIFKETFKDFQSIKESLLTIDENFINFIHYLEYNLYQSEEKMNLEKEIQSSFKNIDQLNKMLNLISGIVEQTSLLSLNAGIEAARAGKMGRGFAVVADEVRKLSDNTQESLIEMEAAIKLVIQTIQSIAKSSNSSTQEMNFIRDKSNEFSKTISELISLGKEISDKLEQKSDTSTHLDKNLNELKLYENVLAKLNTTGGVIQETNLGLKRFFNSLHNF
;
A
#
# COMPACT_ATOMS: atom_id res chain seq x y z
N MET A 1 2.32 60.24 -52.20
CA MET A 1 3.33 59.42 -51.53
C MET A 1 3.13 59.57 -50.03
N PHE A 2 2.15 58.81 -49.43
CA PHE A 2 1.93 58.65 -48.02
C PHE A 2 0.61 57.82 -47.84
N HIS A 3 0.64 56.58 -48.31
CA HIS A 3 -0.45 55.67 -48.07
C HIS A 3 0.06 54.19 -48.04
N SER A 4 0.90 53.87 -47.05
CA SER A 4 1.29 52.47 -46.83
C SER A 4 2.04 52.29 -45.51
N PHE A 5 1.47 52.68 -44.38
CA PHE A 5 2.02 52.30 -43.06
C PHE A 5 0.90 52.22 -42.00
N PHE A 6 -0.09 51.37 -42.22
CA PHE A 6 -0.91 50.82 -41.16
C PHE A 6 -1.41 49.43 -41.59
N LYS A 7 -0.49 48.47 -41.65
CA LYS A 7 -0.93 47.08 -41.45
C LYS A 7 -1.32 46.97 -39.96
N LYS A 8 -2.61 47.07 -39.70
CA LYS A 8 -3.21 46.59 -38.46
C LYS A 8 -2.72 45.15 -38.26
N ASN A 9 -1.92 44.91 -37.23
CA ASN A 9 -1.77 43.60 -36.64
C ASN A 9 -3.18 43.20 -36.16
N GLU A 10 -3.92 42.53 -36.99
CA GLU A 10 -5.06 41.75 -36.53
C GLU A 10 -4.48 40.74 -35.55
N LYS A 11 -4.67 40.98 -34.23
CA LYS A 11 -4.51 39.96 -33.22
C LYS A 11 -5.42 38.81 -33.69
N LYS A 12 -4.83 37.74 -34.24
CA LYS A 12 -5.54 36.48 -34.43
C LYS A 12 -6.26 36.20 -33.13
N ILE A 13 -7.58 36.22 -33.14
CA ILE A 13 -8.39 35.80 -31.99
C ILE A 13 -8.06 34.34 -31.87
N ILE A 14 -7.18 34.00 -30.91
CA ILE A 14 -6.87 32.65 -30.53
C ILE A 14 -8.16 32.11 -29.92
N LYS A 15 -8.82 31.19 -30.64
CA LYS A 15 -9.97 30.49 -30.09
C LYS A 15 -9.50 29.75 -28.85
N THR A 16 -9.97 30.15 -27.69
CA THR A 16 -9.71 29.44 -26.44
C THR A 16 -10.44 28.10 -26.49
N LYS A 17 -9.71 27.02 -26.62
CA LYS A 17 -10.21 25.67 -26.43
C LYS A 17 -9.84 25.20 -25.02
N PRO A 18 -10.75 24.59 -24.26
CA PRO A 18 -10.42 24.07 -22.95
C PRO A 18 -9.53 22.81 -23.02
N LEU A 19 -9.74 21.98 -24.06
CA LEU A 19 -9.09 20.71 -24.22
C LEU A 19 -9.03 20.30 -25.69
N GLU A 20 -7.93 19.67 -26.10
CA GLU A 20 -7.77 19.06 -27.44
C GLU A 20 -7.06 17.71 -27.31
N THR A 21 -7.46 16.77 -28.16
CA THR A 21 -6.82 15.47 -28.30
C THR A 21 -6.29 15.34 -29.73
N LEU A 22 -5.08 14.80 -29.83
CA LEU A 22 -4.36 14.66 -31.11
C LEU A 22 -3.78 13.26 -31.21
N TYR A 23 -3.72 12.78 -32.44
CA TYR A 23 -2.97 11.60 -32.82
C TYR A 23 -2.17 11.89 -34.06
N PHE A 24 -0.89 11.54 -34.08
CA PHE A 24 0.01 11.76 -35.20
C PHE A 24 1.23 10.83 -35.15
N LEU A 25 1.89 10.66 -36.26
CA LEU A 25 3.18 9.98 -36.38
C LEU A 25 4.33 10.95 -36.09
N GLU A 26 5.56 10.43 -35.88
CA GLU A 26 6.70 11.26 -35.55
C GLU A 26 7.02 12.32 -36.61
N ASP A 27 6.88 11.97 -37.88
CA ASP A 27 7.12 12.87 -39.03
C ASP A 27 6.01 13.93 -39.22
N GLU A 28 4.87 13.76 -38.57
CA GLU A 28 3.73 14.69 -38.63
C GLU A 28 3.71 15.70 -37.47
N ILE A 29 4.64 15.64 -36.51
CA ILE A 29 4.70 16.53 -35.33
C ILE A 29 4.62 18.00 -35.76
N GLU A 30 5.48 18.42 -36.69
CA GLU A 30 5.52 19.81 -37.16
C GLU A 30 4.19 20.24 -37.80
N ASN A 31 3.69 19.46 -38.75
CA ASN A 31 2.46 19.79 -39.46
C ASN A 31 1.24 19.83 -38.53
N THR A 32 1.22 19.00 -37.51
CA THR A 32 0.09 18.89 -36.59
C THR A 32 0.12 19.98 -35.52
N LEU A 33 1.30 20.26 -34.95
CA LEU A 33 1.42 21.15 -33.80
C LEU A 33 1.61 22.61 -34.21
N SER A 34 2.19 22.91 -35.41
CA SER A 34 2.30 24.29 -35.93
C SER A 34 0.94 24.95 -36.14
N ASN A 35 -0.13 24.16 -36.27
CA ASN A 35 -1.50 24.64 -36.47
C ASN A 35 -2.29 24.75 -35.14
N LEU A 36 -1.68 24.49 -33.97
CA LEU A 36 -2.33 24.69 -32.68
C LEU A 36 -2.68 26.16 -32.46
N GLN A 37 -3.94 26.43 -32.18
CA GLN A 37 -4.49 27.77 -32.01
C GLN A 37 -5.04 28.03 -30.61
N PHE A 38 -4.49 27.38 -29.57
CA PHE A 38 -4.88 27.67 -28.20
C PHE A 38 -3.68 27.56 -27.24
N GLU A 39 -3.79 28.27 -26.11
CA GLU A 39 -2.77 28.26 -25.07
C GLU A 39 -2.87 27.01 -24.22
N THR A 40 -1.91 26.13 -24.36
CA THR A 40 -1.82 24.87 -23.60
C THR A 40 -1.04 25.10 -22.31
N LYS A 41 -1.57 24.62 -21.17
CA LYS A 41 -0.92 24.65 -19.86
C LYS A 41 -0.27 23.31 -19.50
N LEU A 42 -0.90 22.21 -19.92
CA LEU A 42 -0.43 20.85 -19.68
C LEU A 42 -0.66 20.00 -20.93
N ALA A 43 0.35 19.28 -21.34
CA ALA A 43 0.30 18.25 -22.36
C ALA A 43 0.64 16.90 -21.74
N ILE A 44 -0.25 15.92 -21.87
CA ILE A 44 0.03 14.53 -21.49
C ILE A 44 0.02 13.71 -22.78
N GLY A 45 1.10 13.01 -23.03
CA GLY A 45 1.28 12.22 -24.24
C GLY A 45 1.61 10.76 -23.93
N PHE A 46 1.16 9.90 -24.83
CA PHE A 46 1.47 8.48 -24.85
C PHE A 46 2.15 8.19 -26.19
N ALA A 47 3.30 7.55 -26.15
CA ALA A 47 4.05 7.25 -27.36
C ALA A 47 4.59 5.83 -27.32
N SER A 48 4.69 5.18 -28.50
CA SER A 48 5.28 3.85 -28.59
C SER A 48 6.65 3.82 -27.95
N TYR A 49 6.91 2.81 -27.10
CA TYR A 49 8.20 2.58 -26.44
C TYR A 49 9.37 2.39 -27.41
N GLN A 50 9.08 2.08 -28.69
CA GLN A 50 10.07 1.90 -29.73
C GLN A 50 10.61 3.21 -30.30
N LEU A 51 9.98 4.34 -29.97
CA LEU A 51 10.37 5.66 -30.43
C LEU A 51 11.37 6.31 -29.44
N ASP A 52 12.19 7.23 -29.93
CA ASP A 52 13.02 8.07 -29.08
C ASP A 52 12.17 9.16 -28.40
N LEU A 53 11.64 8.81 -27.22
CA LEU A 53 10.72 9.68 -26.47
C LEU A 53 11.36 11.02 -26.09
N LYS A 54 12.68 11.08 -25.86
CA LYS A 54 13.38 12.33 -25.55
C LYS A 54 13.40 13.28 -26.74
N ASN A 55 13.73 12.75 -27.90
CA ASN A 55 13.73 13.52 -29.17
C ASN A 55 12.29 13.98 -29.48
N ILE A 56 11.31 13.09 -29.34
CA ILE A 56 9.90 13.44 -29.58
C ILE A 56 9.43 14.52 -28.60
N ALA A 57 9.70 14.38 -27.30
CA ALA A 57 9.33 15.39 -26.32
C ALA A 57 9.95 16.74 -26.64
N THR A 58 11.22 16.76 -27.07
CA THR A 58 11.92 17.99 -27.49
C THR A 58 11.25 18.59 -28.71
N LYS A 59 10.92 17.79 -29.73
CA LYS A 59 10.20 18.26 -30.91
C LYS A 59 8.83 18.83 -30.54
N ILE A 60 8.04 18.13 -29.75
CA ILE A 60 6.71 18.56 -29.30
C ILE A 60 6.81 19.88 -28.52
N LYS A 61 7.76 19.97 -27.58
CA LYS A 61 7.94 21.15 -26.73
C LYS A 61 8.25 22.42 -27.51
N ASN A 62 8.91 22.32 -28.67
CA ASN A 62 9.21 23.46 -29.55
C ASN A 62 7.93 24.10 -30.12
N TYR A 63 6.83 23.39 -30.21
CA TYR A 63 5.55 23.89 -30.71
C TYR A 63 4.54 24.26 -29.62
N LEU A 64 4.84 23.90 -28.35
CA LEU A 64 4.02 24.24 -27.20
C LEU A 64 4.48 25.57 -26.57
N PRO A 65 3.60 26.29 -25.85
CA PRO A 65 4.03 27.46 -25.06
C PRO A 65 5.17 27.09 -24.12
N GLN A 66 6.07 28.03 -23.87
CA GLN A 66 7.24 27.82 -23.01
C GLN A 66 6.84 27.33 -21.61
N GLU A 67 5.76 27.90 -21.09
CA GLU A 67 5.21 27.58 -19.76
C GLU A 67 4.35 26.29 -19.73
N CYS A 68 4.11 25.68 -20.89
CA CYS A 68 3.36 24.42 -20.94
C CYS A 68 4.20 23.27 -20.39
N GLU A 69 3.65 22.55 -19.44
CA GLU A 69 4.27 21.32 -18.94
C GLU A 69 3.95 20.14 -19.84
N LEU A 70 4.95 19.37 -20.23
CA LEU A 70 4.81 18.16 -21.03
C LEU A 70 5.21 16.93 -20.25
N VAL A 71 4.31 15.95 -20.15
CA VAL A 71 4.60 14.60 -19.64
C VAL A 71 4.35 13.61 -20.77
N LEU A 72 5.39 12.97 -21.28
CA LEU A 72 5.31 11.95 -22.31
C LEU A 72 5.64 10.59 -21.71
N ILE A 73 4.78 9.60 -21.96
CA ILE A 73 4.78 8.29 -21.29
C ILE A 73 5.00 7.22 -22.37
N SER A 74 5.94 6.31 -22.13
CA SER A 74 6.13 5.15 -22.99
C SER A 74 4.96 4.19 -22.91
N ALA A 75 4.57 3.63 -24.02
CA ALA A 75 3.43 2.77 -24.18
C ALA A 75 3.78 1.51 -24.98
N SER A 76 3.37 0.34 -24.47
CA SER A 76 3.43 -0.92 -25.24
C SER A 76 2.52 -0.85 -26.48
N ASP A 77 1.39 -0.15 -26.34
CA ASP A 77 0.41 0.09 -27.39
C ASP A 77 -0.46 1.28 -27.04
N LEU A 78 -0.95 2.01 -28.02
CA LEU A 78 -1.78 3.19 -27.82
C LEU A 78 -3.27 2.88 -27.87
N LEU A 79 -4.06 3.66 -27.17
CA LEU A 79 -5.51 3.67 -27.21
C LEU A 79 -5.95 5.03 -27.74
N CYS A 80 -6.48 5.05 -28.96
CA CYS A 80 -6.92 6.29 -29.58
C CYS A 80 -8.06 6.02 -30.55
N ASN A 81 -9.12 6.81 -30.48
CA ASN A 81 -10.22 6.76 -31.44
C ASN A 81 -10.25 7.95 -32.39
N ILE A 82 -9.15 8.71 -32.45
CA ILE A 82 -9.02 9.84 -33.36
C ILE A 82 -8.09 9.42 -34.49
N ASN A 83 -8.57 9.51 -35.72
CA ASN A 83 -7.71 9.29 -36.87
C ASN A 83 -6.94 10.58 -37.27
N GLN A 84 -6.03 10.47 -38.22
CA GLN A 84 -5.23 11.59 -38.74
C GLN A 84 -6.11 12.78 -39.26
N ASN A 85 -7.32 12.48 -39.73
CA ASN A 85 -8.28 13.50 -40.17
C ASN A 85 -9.12 14.09 -39.06
N LYS A 86 -8.80 13.82 -37.79
CA LYS A 86 -9.54 14.22 -36.58
C LYS A 86 -10.99 13.66 -36.54
N GLN A 87 -11.26 12.57 -37.24
CA GLN A 87 -12.53 11.88 -37.17
C GLN A 87 -12.51 10.86 -36.03
N ILE A 88 -13.59 10.84 -35.24
CA ILE A 88 -13.76 9.87 -34.15
C ILE A 88 -14.18 8.54 -34.76
N ILE A 89 -13.53 7.45 -34.36
CA ILE A 89 -13.89 6.08 -34.70
C ILE A 89 -14.51 5.38 -33.49
N ASP A 90 -15.33 4.38 -33.75
CA ASP A 90 -16.15 3.76 -32.68
C ASP A 90 -15.35 2.96 -31.65
N ASN A 91 -14.11 2.59 -31.97
CA ASN A 91 -13.31 1.73 -31.10
C ASN A 91 -11.86 2.24 -30.94
N PRO A 92 -11.43 2.67 -29.74
CA PRO A 92 -10.10 3.17 -29.48
C PRO A 92 -9.00 2.09 -29.59
N TYR A 93 -9.37 0.83 -29.65
CA TYR A 93 -8.44 -0.31 -29.71
C TYR A 93 -8.08 -0.75 -31.15
N LEU A 94 -8.65 -0.10 -32.17
CA LEU A 94 -8.40 -0.47 -33.56
C LEU A 94 -7.11 0.10 -34.14
N HIS A 95 -6.49 1.05 -33.49
CA HIS A 95 -5.20 1.59 -33.93
C HIS A 95 -4.06 0.74 -33.39
N ASN A 96 -3.40 0.02 -34.30
CA ASN A 96 -2.14 -0.65 -34.01
C ASN A 96 -1.02 0.37 -34.25
N VAL A 97 -0.31 0.80 -33.18
CA VAL A 97 0.17 2.15 -33.23
C VAL A 97 1.64 2.31 -32.92
N GLN A 98 2.37 2.70 -33.94
CA GLN A 98 3.66 3.38 -33.87
C GLN A 98 3.41 4.90 -33.98
N GLY A 99 2.83 5.54 -32.98
CA GLY A 99 2.49 6.94 -33.05
C GLY A 99 2.53 7.62 -31.69
N ILE A 100 1.95 8.78 -31.65
CA ILE A 100 1.86 9.63 -30.46
C ILE A 100 0.41 10.05 -30.30
N ALA A 101 -0.18 9.73 -29.15
CA ALA A 101 -1.49 10.21 -28.74
C ALA A 101 -1.30 11.28 -27.66
N LEU A 102 -1.88 12.45 -27.85
CA LEU A 102 -1.65 13.62 -27.01
C LEU A 102 -2.98 14.20 -26.55
N ILE A 103 -3.08 14.53 -25.26
CA ILE A 103 -4.16 15.34 -24.72
C ILE A 103 -3.58 16.66 -24.20
N LEU A 104 -4.16 17.75 -24.64
CA LEU A 104 -3.73 19.12 -24.36
C LEU A 104 -4.79 19.81 -23.50
N PHE A 105 -4.40 20.29 -22.34
CA PHE A 105 -5.26 21.05 -21.43
C PHE A 105 -4.91 22.53 -21.52
N GLY A 106 -5.89 23.33 -21.88
CA GLY A 106 -5.72 24.78 -22.03
C GLY A 106 -5.70 25.53 -20.70
N ASN A 107 -5.16 26.75 -20.74
CA ASN A 107 -5.20 27.70 -19.61
C ASN A 107 -6.64 27.99 -19.14
N GLU A 108 -7.62 27.84 -20.04
CA GLU A 108 -9.04 28.02 -19.70
C GLU A 108 -9.54 26.92 -18.75
N MET A 109 -9.01 25.71 -18.83
CA MET A 109 -9.46 24.55 -18.07
C MET A 109 -8.76 24.39 -16.73
N ILE A 110 -7.44 24.62 -16.69
CA ILE A 110 -6.63 24.39 -15.50
C ILE A 110 -6.49 25.66 -14.67
N GLU A 111 -6.88 25.60 -13.40
CA GLU A 111 -6.66 26.67 -12.41
C GLU A 111 -5.23 26.60 -11.87
N ASN A 112 -4.90 25.50 -11.23
CA ASN A 112 -3.58 25.24 -10.67
C ASN A 112 -3.02 23.91 -11.15
N LEU A 113 -1.71 23.86 -11.33
CA LEU A 113 -0.97 22.68 -11.72
C LEU A 113 0.28 22.57 -10.86
N TYR A 114 0.51 21.39 -10.30
CA TYR A 114 1.74 21.06 -9.60
C TYR A 114 2.20 19.67 -10.03
N ILE A 115 3.44 19.61 -10.51
CA ILE A 115 4.08 18.36 -10.95
C ILE A 115 5.30 18.13 -10.09
N HIS A 116 5.37 16.94 -9.49
CA HIS A 116 6.48 16.53 -8.65
C HIS A 116 7.08 15.23 -9.17
N LYS A 117 8.41 15.19 -9.25
CA LYS A 117 9.16 13.98 -9.60
C LYS A 117 9.49 13.25 -8.30
N ILE A 118 9.07 12.01 -8.17
CA ILE A 118 9.34 11.16 -7.00
C ILE A 118 10.41 10.15 -7.42
N ASN A 119 11.58 10.22 -6.81
CA ASN A 119 12.61 9.21 -7.03
C ASN A 119 12.16 7.87 -6.43
N LEU A 120 12.28 6.79 -7.19
CA LEU A 120 11.85 5.45 -6.77
C LEU A 120 12.96 4.65 -6.09
N PHE A 121 14.20 5.14 -6.12
CA PHE A 121 15.37 4.52 -5.50
C PHE A 121 15.50 3.01 -5.80
N ASP A 122 15.16 2.60 -7.02
CA ASP A 122 15.11 1.19 -7.42
C ASP A 122 16.51 0.54 -7.54
N HIS A 123 17.58 1.34 -7.55
CA HIS A 123 18.96 0.88 -7.39
C HIS A 123 19.27 0.38 -5.96
N ILE A 124 18.47 0.77 -4.95
CA ILE A 124 18.64 0.31 -3.58
C ILE A 124 18.07 -1.11 -3.46
N GLU A 125 18.94 -2.07 -3.11
CA GLU A 125 18.54 -3.46 -3.03
C GLU A 125 17.70 -3.77 -1.79
N ASP A 126 18.03 -3.18 -0.64
CA ASP A 126 17.26 -3.37 0.57
C ASP A 126 15.90 -2.67 0.48
N HIS A 127 14.84 -3.47 0.59
CA HIS A 127 13.46 -2.99 0.46
C HIS A 127 13.07 -2.00 1.56
N GLN A 128 13.66 -2.15 2.76
CA GLN A 128 13.36 -1.27 3.88
C GLN A 128 14.10 0.06 3.75
N ASP A 129 15.35 0.05 3.34
CA ASP A 129 16.11 1.26 3.07
C ASP A 129 15.49 2.06 1.92
N ARG A 130 15.12 1.38 0.84
CA ARG A 130 14.38 1.99 -0.27
C ARG A 130 13.10 2.66 0.20
N ARG A 131 12.33 1.98 1.05
CA ARG A 131 11.12 2.52 1.65
C ARG A 131 11.35 3.80 2.44
N VAL A 132 12.43 3.86 3.25
CA VAL A 132 12.80 5.04 4.03
C VAL A 132 13.14 6.23 3.14
N HIS A 133 13.80 6.00 2.00
CA HIS A 133 14.12 7.06 1.04
C HIS A 133 12.87 7.61 0.35
N ILE A 134 11.99 6.74 -0.14
CA ILE A 134 10.70 7.14 -0.73
C ILE A 134 9.83 7.88 0.30
N GLU A 135 9.83 7.42 1.56
CA GLU A 135 9.11 8.06 2.66
C GLU A 135 9.58 9.51 2.88
N LYS A 136 10.89 9.76 2.92
CA LYS A 136 11.46 11.11 3.07
C LYS A 136 11.11 12.01 1.89
N GLU A 137 11.19 11.49 0.68
CA GLU A 137 10.85 12.19 -0.55
C GLU A 137 9.40 12.69 -0.50
N ILE A 138 8.46 11.78 -0.24
CA ILE A 138 7.02 12.11 -0.22
C ILE A 138 6.64 12.97 0.99
N ALA A 139 7.28 12.77 2.15
CA ALA A 139 7.04 13.61 3.33
C ALA A 139 7.47 15.07 3.12
N SER A 140 8.41 15.33 2.21
CA SER A 140 8.85 16.68 1.85
C SER A 140 7.97 17.35 0.78
N MET A 141 7.09 16.58 0.12
CA MET A 141 6.23 17.07 -0.95
C MET A 141 5.19 18.06 -0.44
N HIS A 142 5.12 19.21 -1.06
CA HIS A 142 4.15 20.24 -0.72
C HIS A 142 3.45 20.77 -1.97
N VAL A 143 2.15 20.52 -2.08
CA VAL A 143 1.31 21.09 -3.15
C VAL A 143 0.95 22.53 -2.78
N PRO A 144 1.28 23.54 -3.62
CA PRO A 144 1.16 24.95 -3.26
C PRO A 144 -0.27 25.51 -3.28
N PHE A 145 -1.27 24.63 -3.39
CA PHE A 145 -2.68 24.98 -3.39
C PHE A 145 -3.51 23.94 -2.64
N LYS A 146 -4.71 24.31 -2.24
CA LYS A 146 -5.62 23.41 -1.52
C LYS A 146 -6.29 22.44 -2.51
N ALA A 147 -5.87 21.18 -2.46
CA ALA A 147 -6.51 20.11 -3.22
C ALA A 147 -7.91 19.80 -2.67
N HIS A 148 -8.84 19.45 -3.56
CA HIS A 148 -10.20 19.04 -3.20
C HIS A 148 -10.72 17.98 -4.18
N CYS A 149 -11.47 17.00 -3.67
CA CYS A 149 -11.95 15.86 -4.47
C CYS A 149 -12.86 16.26 -5.64
N SER A 150 -13.53 17.41 -5.56
CA SER A 150 -14.46 17.87 -6.61
C SER A 150 -13.79 18.47 -7.85
N ASN A 151 -12.55 18.97 -7.70
CA ASN A 151 -11.89 19.72 -8.77
C ASN A 151 -10.41 19.41 -8.94
N THR A 152 -9.81 18.61 -8.06
CA THR A 152 -8.38 18.25 -8.13
C THR A 152 -8.22 16.78 -8.44
N LEU A 153 -7.59 16.49 -9.56
CA LEU A 153 -7.15 15.15 -9.96
C LEU A 153 -5.69 14.98 -9.58
N HIS A 154 -5.37 13.94 -8.82
CA HIS A 154 -4.01 13.49 -8.66
C HIS A 154 -3.74 12.37 -9.66
N TYR A 155 -3.06 12.70 -10.75
CA TYR A 155 -2.68 11.74 -11.78
C TYR A 155 -1.23 11.30 -11.56
N LEU A 156 -1.05 10.04 -11.20
CA LEU A 156 0.25 9.45 -10.83
C LEU A 156 0.71 8.47 -11.91
N ILE A 157 1.83 8.78 -12.53
CA ILE A 157 2.50 7.89 -13.49
C ILE A 157 3.82 7.44 -12.88
N HIS A 158 4.08 6.14 -12.92
CA HIS A 158 5.34 5.57 -12.44
C HIS A 158 5.99 4.69 -13.50
N ASN A 159 7.26 4.38 -13.34
CA ASN A 159 7.89 3.34 -14.16
C ASN A 159 7.25 1.99 -13.82
N GLY A 160 6.58 1.37 -14.80
CA GLY A 160 5.76 0.16 -14.59
C GLY A 160 6.54 -1.09 -14.19
N VAL A 161 7.87 -1.09 -14.35
CA VAL A 161 8.73 -2.22 -13.95
C VAL A 161 9.44 -1.99 -12.62
N SER A 162 9.35 -0.81 -12.03
CA SER A 162 10.06 -0.45 -10.79
C SER A 162 9.64 -1.25 -9.56
N GLY A 163 8.41 -1.76 -9.51
CA GLY A 163 7.86 -2.47 -8.34
C GLY A 163 7.63 -1.58 -7.12
N SER A 164 7.64 -0.25 -7.27
CA SER A 164 7.51 0.71 -6.17
C SER A 164 6.13 1.33 -6.04
N GLU A 165 5.20 1.00 -6.93
CA GLU A 165 3.87 1.61 -6.98
C GLU A 165 3.14 1.56 -5.63
N SER A 166 3.12 0.39 -4.98
CA SER A 166 2.46 0.22 -3.69
C SER A 166 3.11 1.02 -2.57
N MET A 167 4.46 1.13 -2.57
CA MET A 167 5.18 1.97 -1.60
C MET A 167 4.85 3.44 -1.77
N VAL A 168 4.91 3.94 -3.01
CA VAL A 168 4.62 5.34 -3.32
C VAL A 168 3.20 5.69 -2.87
N ILE A 169 2.21 4.88 -3.25
CA ILE A 169 0.80 5.12 -2.91
C ILE A 169 0.59 5.07 -1.39
N GLU A 170 1.18 4.08 -0.69
CA GLU A 170 1.12 4.02 0.77
C GLU A 170 1.68 5.29 1.41
N MET A 171 2.83 5.79 0.95
CA MET A 171 3.45 6.99 1.50
C MET A 171 2.65 8.26 1.18
N LEU A 172 2.02 8.32 0.00
CA LEU A 172 1.10 9.41 -0.34
C LEU A 172 -0.09 9.46 0.63
N TYR A 173 -0.71 8.32 0.98
CA TYR A 173 -1.78 8.29 1.99
C TYR A 173 -1.28 8.62 3.40
N LYS A 174 -0.05 8.25 3.72
CA LYS A 174 0.51 8.45 5.07
C LYS A 174 0.93 9.91 5.32
N TYR A 175 1.59 10.55 4.35
CA TYR A 175 2.26 11.83 4.54
C TYR A 175 1.63 12.97 3.75
N ALA A 176 1.39 12.79 2.47
CA ALA A 176 0.86 13.85 1.62
C ALA A 176 -0.61 14.17 1.94
N GLN A 177 -1.44 13.16 2.12
CA GLN A 177 -2.83 13.24 2.59
C GLN A 177 -3.71 14.26 1.85
N TYR A 178 -3.47 14.46 0.54
CA TYR A 178 -4.28 15.37 -0.26
C TYR A 178 -5.67 14.76 -0.50
N PRO A 179 -6.77 15.50 -0.20
CA PRO A 179 -8.14 14.99 -0.32
C PRO A 179 -8.63 15.02 -1.76
N CYS A 180 -7.96 14.28 -2.63
CA CYS A 180 -8.30 14.11 -4.04
C CYS A 180 -8.06 12.67 -4.50
N PRO A 181 -8.75 12.19 -5.54
CA PRO A 181 -8.59 10.83 -6.03
C PRO A 181 -7.20 10.64 -6.65
N ILE A 182 -6.55 9.53 -6.29
CA ILE A 182 -5.27 9.10 -6.86
C ILE A 182 -5.59 8.12 -7.99
N LEU A 183 -5.37 8.54 -9.22
CA LEU A 183 -5.56 7.75 -10.43
C LEU A 183 -4.26 7.74 -11.23
N GLY A 184 -4.09 6.76 -12.11
CA GLY A 184 -2.89 6.73 -12.93
C GLY A 184 -2.53 5.36 -13.46
N ALA A 185 -1.27 5.19 -13.83
CA ALA A 185 -0.79 3.93 -14.37
C ALA A 185 0.74 3.82 -14.36
N GLY A 186 1.24 2.61 -14.62
CA GLY A 186 2.64 2.35 -14.91
C GLY A 186 2.95 2.55 -16.39
N ALA A 187 3.98 3.34 -16.71
CA ALA A 187 4.56 3.38 -18.04
C ALA A 187 4.91 1.97 -18.51
N SER A 188 4.73 1.69 -19.79
CA SER A 188 4.92 0.34 -20.32
C SER A 188 5.90 0.34 -21.50
N GLY A 189 6.46 -0.83 -21.76
CA GLY A 189 7.44 -1.09 -22.80
C GLY A 189 7.20 -2.43 -23.45
N ASP A 190 8.27 -3.12 -23.82
CA ASP A 190 8.20 -4.48 -24.32
C ASP A 190 7.70 -5.44 -23.24
N LEU A 191 6.68 -6.23 -23.55
CA LEU A 191 6.07 -7.16 -22.60
C LEU A 191 6.95 -8.38 -22.28
N ASP A 192 7.77 -8.80 -23.24
CA ASP A 192 8.55 -10.04 -23.12
C ASP A 192 9.82 -9.83 -22.30
N ASN A 193 10.51 -8.71 -22.51
CA ASN A 193 11.78 -8.39 -21.82
C ASN A 193 11.66 -7.25 -20.79
N LEU A 194 10.50 -6.61 -20.69
CA LEU A 194 10.19 -5.50 -19.77
C LEU A 194 11.10 -4.27 -19.96
N GLN A 195 11.63 -4.06 -21.17
CA GLN A 195 12.49 -2.93 -21.52
C GLN A 195 11.70 -1.79 -22.18
N GLY A 196 12.33 -0.62 -22.28
CA GLY A 196 11.78 0.55 -22.96
C GLY A 196 10.76 1.35 -22.15
N THR A 197 10.60 1.04 -20.85
CA THR A 197 9.73 1.83 -19.96
C THR A 197 10.41 3.13 -19.56
N CYS A 198 9.85 4.27 -19.91
CA CYS A 198 10.32 5.56 -19.43
C CYS A 198 9.20 6.61 -19.41
N ILE A 199 9.44 7.67 -18.67
CA ILE A 199 8.64 8.89 -18.65
C ILE A 199 9.56 10.04 -19.04
N VAL A 200 9.08 10.95 -19.88
CA VAL A 200 9.82 12.19 -20.18
C VAL A 200 9.00 13.36 -19.65
N TYR A 201 9.61 14.13 -18.76
CA TYR A 201 9.04 15.37 -18.26
C TYR A 201 9.78 16.55 -18.88
N ASN A 202 9.10 17.30 -19.72
CA ASN A 202 9.67 18.35 -20.59
C ASN A 202 10.81 17.82 -21.47
N HIS A 203 12.05 17.95 -21.01
CA HIS A 203 13.26 17.50 -21.73
C HIS A 203 14.03 16.39 -20.97
N GLU A 204 13.57 16.02 -19.78
CA GLU A 204 14.25 15.11 -18.88
C GLU A 204 13.66 13.71 -18.96
N ILE A 205 14.50 12.69 -19.19
CA ILE A 205 14.10 11.29 -19.09
C ILE A 205 14.10 10.88 -17.61
N LEU A 206 13.03 10.26 -17.19
CA LEU A 206 12.76 9.83 -15.83
C LEU A 206 12.62 8.30 -15.77
N GLU A 207 13.73 7.57 -15.85
CA GLU A 207 13.73 6.09 -15.81
C GLU A 207 13.44 5.52 -14.43
N HIS A 208 13.88 6.24 -13.39
CA HIS A 208 13.81 5.80 -11.99
C HIS A 208 12.87 6.65 -11.12
N HIS A 209 11.84 7.22 -11.73
CA HIS A 209 10.94 8.16 -11.06
C HIS A 209 9.47 7.78 -11.27
N ALA A 210 8.64 8.28 -10.36
CA ALA A 210 7.24 8.52 -10.63
C ALA A 210 6.99 10.02 -10.83
N VAL A 211 5.98 10.34 -11.61
CA VAL A 211 5.53 11.72 -11.83
C VAL A 211 4.15 11.88 -11.21
N SER A 212 4.07 12.70 -10.19
CA SER A 212 2.87 13.03 -9.45
C SER A 212 2.32 14.37 -9.94
N MET A 213 1.19 14.36 -10.62
CA MET A 213 0.53 15.54 -11.18
C MET A 213 -0.72 15.87 -10.40
N HIS A 214 -0.76 17.03 -9.75
CA HIS A 214 -1.95 17.58 -9.13
C HIS A 214 -2.55 18.63 -10.05
N ILE A 215 -3.65 18.29 -10.69
CA ILE A 215 -4.34 19.09 -11.71
C ILE A 215 -5.63 19.62 -11.11
N GLN A 216 -5.68 20.91 -10.80
CA GLN A 216 -6.87 21.56 -10.31
C GLN A 216 -7.61 22.26 -11.45
N PHE A 217 -8.86 21.88 -11.63
CA PHE A 217 -9.71 22.40 -12.69
C PHE A 217 -10.52 23.62 -12.21
N LYS A 218 -10.71 24.59 -13.10
CA LYS A 218 -11.58 25.74 -12.89
C LYS A 218 -13.05 25.31 -12.71
N PRO A 219 -13.89 26.12 -12.07
CA PRO A 219 -15.28 25.73 -11.71
C PRO A 219 -16.15 25.23 -12.86
N LYS A 220 -15.88 25.65 -14.08
CA LYS A 220 -16.60 25.24 -15.29
C LYS A 220 -16.24 23.83 -15.77
N TYR A 221 -15.14 23.27 -15.30
CA TYR A 221 -14.63 21.99 -15.76
C TYR A 221 -14.58 20.98 -14.63
N ARG A 222 -14.94 19.76 -14.96
CA ARG A 222 -15.02 18.63 -14.02
C ARG A 222 -14.41 17.40 -14.64
N PHE A 223 -14.06 16.46 -13.78
CA PHE A 223 -13.69 15.12 -14.20
C PHE A 223 -14.54 14.10 -13.45
N ASP A 224 -14.61 12.92 -14.01
CA ASP A 224 -15.15 11.71 -13.38
C ASP A 224 -14.35 10.51 -13.88
N PHE A 225 -14.45 9.38 -13.21
CA PHE A 225 -13.65 8.21 -13.57
C PHE A 225 -14.40 6.92 -13.28
N MET A 226 -14.06 5.88 -14.04
CA MET A 226 -14.57 4.53 -13.82
C MET A 226 -13.45 3.50 -13.80
N LYS A 227 -13.68 2.40 -13.10
CA LYS A 227 -12.89 1.18 -13.17
C LYS A 227 -13.74 0.10 -13.81
N SER A 228 -13.18 -0.66 -14.75
CA SER A 228 -13.79 -1.86 -15.30
C SER A 228 -12.83 -3.03 -15.28
N GLN A 229 -13.33 -4.20 -14.89
CA GLN A 229 -12.58 -5.45 -14.83
C GLN A 229 -13.53 -6.63 -15.15
N ASN A 230 -12.98 -7.71 -15.72
CA ASN A 230 -13.77 -8.89 -16.06
C ASN A 230 -13.42 -10.10 -15.18
N PHE A 231 -13.38 -9.85 -13.87
CA PHE A 231 -13.24 -10.87 -12.83
C PHE A 231 -14.09 -10.48 -11.63
N SER A 232 -14.77 -11.44 -11.05
CA SER A 232 -15.61 -11.28 -9.88
C SER A 232 -15.34 -12.33 -8.82
N GLU A 233 -15.86 -12.12 -7.62
CA GLU A 233 -15.85 -13.10 -6.54
C GLU A 233 -16.43 -14.44 -7.00
N THR A 234 -15.85 -15.52 -6.52
CA THR A 234 -16.45 -16.86 -6.66
C THR A 234 -17.37 -17.10 -5.46
N HIS A 235 -18.50 -17.76 -5.68
CA HIS A 235 -19.41 -18.13 -4.57
C HIS A 235 -18.96 -19.38 -3.83
N ASP A 236 -17.77 -19.91 -4.16
CA ASP A 236 -17.23 -21.11 -3.55
C ASP A 236 -16.69 -20.83 -2.13
N LYS A 237 -16.82 -21.79 -1.23
CA LYS A 237 -16.25 -21.71 0.11
C LYS A 237 -14.71 -21.83 0.05
N ASN A 238 -14.01 -21.06 0.90
CA ASN A 238 -12.54 -21.09 1.02
C ASN A 238 -11.76 -20.51 -0.18
N THR A 239 -12.17 -19.38 -0.69
CA THR A 239 -11.49 -18.67 -1.80
C THR A 239 -10.41 -17.67 -1.34
N THR A 240 -10.15 -17.60 -0.03
CA THR A 240 -9.14 -16.71 0.56
C THR A 240 -7.90 -17.51 0.94
N PHE A 241 -6.74 -17.01 0.55
CA PHE A 241 -5.43 -17.57 0.87
C PHE A 241 -4.62 -16.53 1.65
N THR A 242 -3.93 -16.97 2.70
CA THR A 242 -3.02 -16.12 3.45
C THR A 242 -1.60 -16.38 2.97
N VAL A 243 -0.92 -15.37 2.48
CA VAL A 243 0.47 -15.48 2.00
C VAL A 243 1.40 -15.62 3.19
N LEU A 244 2.19 -16.68 3.21
CA LEU A 244 3.15 -16.95 4.28
C LEU A 244 4.57 -16.55 3.87
N ASN A 245 4.96 -16.87 2.64
CA ASN A 245 6.29 -16.64 2.13
C ASN A 245 6.24 -16.04 0.72
N ALA A 246 6.66 -14.79 0.61
CA ALA A 246 6.76 -14.05 -0.63
C ALA A 246 8.04 -13.21 -0.65
N ASP A 247 8.53 -12.93 -1.85
CA ASP A 247 9.54 -11.94 -2.14
C ASP A 247 8.88 -10.76 -2.87
N PRO A 248 8.54 -9.67 -2.17
CA PRO A 248 7.88 -8.53 -2.78
C PRO A 248 8.74 -7.79 -3.80
N LYS A 249 10.08 -7.85 -3.68
CA LYS A 249 11.03 -7.23 -4.60
C LYS A 249 10.99 -7.92 -5.97
N ASN A 250 11.12 -9.24 -5.96
CA ASN A 250 11.10 -10.06 -7.17
C ASN A 250 9.67 -10.48 -7.57
N ARG A 251 8.66 -10.04 -6.79
CA ARG A 251 7.24 -10.32 -7.01
C ARG A 251 6.91 -11.82 -7.03
N LEU A 252 7.61 -12.61 -6.20
CA LEU A 252 7.44 -14.07 -6.13
C LEU A 252 6.65 -14.47 -4.89
N VAL A 253 5.78 -15.46 -5.03
CA VAL A 253 5.03 -16.08 -3.95
C VAL A 253 5.31 -17.57 -3.94
N TYR A 254 5.75 -18.07 -2.80
CA TYR A 254 6.19 -19.45 -2.62
C TYR A 254 5.19 -20.29 -1.83
N GLU A 255 4.64 -19.72 -0.75
CA GLU A 255 3.86 -20.50 0.20
C GLU A 255 2.67 -19.71 0.76
N PHE A 256 1.60 -20.44 0.99
CA PHE A 256 0.45 -20.00 1.75
C PHE A 256 0.44 -20.61 3.14
N LEU A 257 -0.25 -19.95 4.06
CA LEU A 257 -0.56 -20.46 5.39
C LEU A 257 -1.87 -21.22 5.35
N ASP A 258 -1.84 -22.51 5.72
CA ASP A 258 -3.08 -23.21 6.06
C ASP A 258 -3.58 -22.64 7.40
N THR A 259 -4.67 -21.89 7.38
CA THR A 259 -5.23 -21.21 8.56
C THR A 259 -5.86 -22.16 9.56
N LYS A 260 -6.05 -23.45 9.25
CA LYS A 260 -6.57 -24.47 10.16
C LYS A 260 -5.46 -25.17 10.93
N THR A 261 -4.40 -25.52 10.23
CA THR A 261 -3.27 -26.27 10.81
C THR A 261 -2.10 -25.37 11.17
N PHE A 262 -2.10 -24.12 10.70
CA PHE A 262 -0.98 -23.17 10.76
C PHE A 262 0.32 -23.74 10.17
N GLN A 263 0.16 -24.59 9.16
CA GLN A 263 1.29 -25.14 8.42
C GLN A 263 1.58 -24.34 7.15
N SER A 264 2.83 -24.35 6.77
CA SER A 264 3.26 -23.86 5.45
C SER A 264 2.82 -24.85 4.38
N VAL A 265 2.18 -24.35 3.34
CA VAL A 265 1.79 -25.13 2.17
C VAL A 265 2.32 -24.43 0.93
N ASN A 266 2.93 -25.17 0.02
CA ASN A 266 3.34 -24.61 -1.27
C ASN A 266 2.14 -23.95 -1.97
N ALA A 267 2.33 -22.76 -2.55
CA ALA A 267 1.24 -21.99 -3.14
C ALA A 267 0.57 -22.71 -4.32
N ILE A 268 1.34 -23.43 -5.13
CA ILE A 268 0.83 -24.21 -6.26
C ILE A 268 0.05 -25.43 -5.75
N GLU A 269 0.59 -26.16 -4.77
CA GLU A 269 -0.10 -27.29 -4.15
C GLU A 269 -1.44 -26.88 -3.51
N ALA A 270 -1.47 -25.72 -2.84
CA ALA A 270 -2.69 -25.17 -2.25
C ALA A 270 -3.75 -24.88 -3.32
N LEU A 271 -3.36 -24.31 -4.47
CA LEU A 271 -4.27 -24.07 -5.60
C LEU A 271 -4.71 -25.38 -6.26
N CYS A 272 -3.82 -26.35 -6.50
CA CYS A 272 -4.17 -27.67 -7.03
C CYS A 272 -5.17 -28.38 -6.11
N LYS A 273 -4.97 -28.33 -4.81
CA LYS A 273 -5.88 -28.88 -3.78
C LYS A 273 -7.24 -28.19 -3.81
N HIS A 274 -7.25 -26.83 -3.90
CA HIS A 274 -8.48 -26.05 -3.99
C HIS A 274 -9.34 -26.45 -5.19
N PHE A 275 -8.71 -26.57 -6.37
CA PHE A 275 -9.39 -26.93 -7.60
C PHE A 275 -9.57 -28.45 -7.80
N SER A 276 -9.01 -29.28 -6.93
CA SER A 276 -8.96 -30.74 -7.09
C SER A 276 -8.41 -31.15 -8.45
N CYS A 277 -7.32 -30.52 -8.89
CA CYS A 277 -6.72 -30.68 -10.20
C CYS A 277 -5.22 -30.95 -10.14
N SER A 278 -4.65 -31.48 -11.21
CA SER A 278 -3.21 -31.61 -11.40
C SER A 278 -2.53 -30.27 -11.66
N PHE A 279 -1.20 -30.22 -11.55
CA PHE A 279 -0.41 -29.04 -11.90
C PHE A 279 -0.61 -28.61 -13.36
N GLU A 280 -0.65 -29.56 -14.30
CA GLU A 280 -0.85 -29.26 -15.72
C GLU A 280 -2.24 -28.68 -15.99
N GLU A 281 -3.29 -29.21 -15.34
CA GLU A 281 -4.64 -28.67 -15.45
C GLU A 281 -4.74 -27.28 -14.82
N LEU A 282 -4.06 -27.05 -13.68
CA LEU A 282 -3.98 -25.73 -13.06
C LEU A 282 -3.38 -24.72 -14.05
N LYS A 283 -2.27 -25.07 -14.70
CA LYS A 283 -1.54 -24.19 -15.61
C LYS A 283 -2.30 -23.92 -16.92
N LEU A 284 -2.91 -24.95 -17.51
CA LEU A 284 -3.51 -24.87 -18.84
C LEU A 284 -4.96 -24.37 -18.82
N ASP A 285 -5.73 -24.70 -17.79
CA ASP A 285 -7.17 -24.38 -17.70
C ASP A 285 -7.47 -23.36 -16.60
N LYS A 286 -7.15 -23.70 -15.32
CA LYS A 286 -7.59 -22.86 -14.20
C LYS A 286 -6.95 -21.48 -14.21
N ALA A 287 -5.66 -21.36 -14.56
CA ALA A 287 -4.97 -20.08 -14.64
C ALA A 287 -5.52 -19.12 -15.72
N GLN A 288 -6.26 -19.63 -16.72
CA GLN A 288 -6.93 -18.80 -17.71
C GLN A 288 -8.27 -18.23 -17.20
N ASN A 289 -8.98 -19.00 -16.36
CA ASN A 289 -10.33 -18.71 -15.92
C ASN A 289 -10.39 -18.10 -14.51
N TYR A 290 -9.30 -18.18 -13.76
CA TYR A 290 -9.19 -17.64 -12.41
C TYR A 290 -7.96 -16.75 -12.27
N THR A 291 -8.04 -15.83 -11.31
CA THR A 291 -6.92 -14.99 -10.92
C THR A 291 -6.98 -14.72 -9.43
N LEU A 292 -5.90 -14.22 -8.88
CA LEU A 292 -5.89 -13.77 -7.49
C LEU A 292 -6.08 -12.26 -7.44
N GLY A 293 -6.62 -11.78 -6.35
CA GLY A 293 -6.87 -10.37 -6.09
C GLY A 293 -6.85 -10.05 -4.61
N ILE A 294 -7.07 -8.80 -4.31
CA ILE A 294 -7.21 -8.28 -2.96
C ILE A 294 -8.63 -7.76 -2.75
N LYS A 295 -9.13 -7.88 -1.53
CA LYS A 295 -10.41 -7.31 -1.11
C LYS A 295 -10.16 -6.06 -0.27
N ILE A 296 -10.76 -4.95 -0.67
CA ILE A 296 -10.74 -3.71 0.11
C ILE A 296 -12.19 -3.29 0.33
N SER A 297 -12.65 -3.35 1.57
CA SER A 297 -14.07 -3.20 1.93
C SER A 297 -14.98 -4.15 1.14
N ASN A 298 -15.81 -3.64 0.27
CA ASN A 298 -16.72 -4.41 -0.56
C ASN A 298 -16.27 -4.55 -2.02
N ASP A 299 -15.13 -3.97 -2.37
CA ASP A 299 -14.59 -3.99 -3.73
C ASP A 299 -13.45 -5.02 -3.86
N TYR A 300 -13.36 -5.63 -5.04
CA TYR A 300 -12.28 -6.55 -5.40
C TYR A 300 -11.35 -5.89 -6.42
N PHE A 301 -10.03 -6.09 -6.21
CA PHE A 301 -8.97 -5.55 -7.04
C PHE A 301 -8.06 -6.69 -7.49
N ILE A 302 -7.81 -6.78 -8.78
CA ILE A 302 -7.05 -7.87 -9.34
C ILE A 302 -5.55 -7.67 -9.05
N SER A 303 -4.92 -8.70 -8.51
CA SER A 303 -3.48 -8.85 -8.39
C SER A 303 -3.07 -10.15 -9.06
N PRO A 304 -2.90 -10.15 -10.39
CA PRO A 304 -2.77 -11.37 -11.16
C PRO A 304 -1.47 -12.09 -10.85
N MET A 305 -1.52 -13.41 -10.94
CA MET A 305 -0.35 -14.26 -10.80
C MET A 305 -0.12 -15.09 -12.06
N LYS A 306 1.14 -15.39 -12.35
CA LYS A 306 1.59 -16.31 -13.39
C LYS A 306 2.31 -17.48 -12.74
N ILE A 307 1.96 -18.68 -13.13
CA ILE A 307 2.65 -19.89 -12.69
C ILE A 307 4.01 -19.96 -13.41
N ILE A 308 5.08 -19.92 -12.66
CA ILE A 308 6.45 -19.99 -13.16
C ILE A 308 6.93 -21.45 -13.16
N SER A 309 6.69 -22.17 -12.06
CA SER A 309 7.04 -23.56 -11.88
C SER A 309 6.03 -24.23 -10.95
N ASP A 310 6.23 -25.51 -10.67
CA ASP A 310 5.47 -26.28 -9.67
C ASP A 310 5.66 -25.78 -8.21
N LYS A 311 6.52 -24.79 -7.99
CA LYS A 311 6.85 -24.25 -6.66
C LYS A 311 6.64 -22.76 -6.52
N VAL A 312 6.50 -22.01 -7.62
CA VAL A 312 6.61 -20.55 -7.61
C VAL A 312 5.53 -19.89 -8.45
N LEU A 313 4.84 -18.93 -7.84
CA LEU A 313 3.97 -17.98 -8.52
C LEU A 313 4.70 -16.63 -8.67
N LEU A 314 4.65 -16.03 -9.86
CA LEU A 314 4.99 -14.64 -10.07
C LEU A 314 3.72 -13.81 -9.87
N SER A 315 3.76 -12.85 -8.96
CA SER A 315 2.72 -11.84 -8.79
C SER A 315 3.07 -10.60 -9.59
N TYR A 316 2.10 -10.00 -10.28
CA TYR A 316 2.34 -8.73 -10.98
C TYR A 316 2.30 -7.51 -10.04
N GLY A 317 1.62 -7.61 -8.89
CA GLY A 317 1.67 -6.64 -7.80
C GLY A 317 2.59 -7.09 -6.68
N ALA A 318 3.08 -6.16 -5.88
CA ALA A 318 3.83 -6.48 -4.67
C ALA A 318 2.88 -7.12 -3.63
N ILE A 319 3.18 -8.33 -3.21
CA ILE A 319 2.43 -9.07 -2.19
C ILE A 319 3.32 -9.30 -0.97
N ALA A 320 2.81 -8.93 0.20
CA ALA A 320 3.52 -9.05 1.45
C ALA A 320 3.17 -10.33 2.22
N ASN A 321 4.10 -10.78 3.06
CA ASN A 321 3.84 -11.86 4.00
C ASN A 321 2.77 -11.46 5.01
N GLY A 322 1.82 -12.34 5.25
CA GLY A 322 0.65 -12.10 6.11
C GLY A 322 -0.54 -11.49 5.39
N GLN A 323 -0.40 -11.13 4.11
CA GLN A 323 -1.50 -10.57 3.32
C GLN A 323 -2.50 -11.65 2.92
N GLU A 324 -3.78 -11.32 3.05
CA GLU A 324 -4.86 -12.13 2.49
C GLU A 324 -5.10 -11.78 1.03
N ILE A 325 -5.21 -12.80 0.20
CA ILE A 325 -5.56 -12.72 -1.22
C ILE A 325 -6.77 -13.58 -1.50
N VAL A 326 -7.58 -13.15 -2.46
CA VAL A 326 -8.84 -13.83 -2.80
C VAL A 326 -8.79 -14.38 -4.22
N LEU A 327 -9.44 -15.51 -4.44
CA LEU A 327 -9.60 -16.09 -5.76
C LEU A 327 -10.80 -15.45 -6.47
N LEU A 328 -10.55 -14.96 -7.68
CA LEU A 328 -11.54 -14.32 -8.54
C LEU A 328 -11.74 -15.15 -9.81
N LYS A 329 -12.98 -15.26 -10.27
CA LYS A 329 -13.36 -15.98 -11.48
C LYS A 329 -13.56 -14.99 -12.63
N ARG A 330 -13.10 -15.40 -13.81
CA ARG A 330 -13.29 -14.64 -15.05
C ARG A 330 -14.77 -14.54 -15.42
N THR A 331 -15.17 -13.36 -15.82
CA THR A 331 -16.52 -13.01 -16.29
C THR A 331 -16.48 -12.53 -17.74
N ASP A 332 -17.62 -12.18 -18.30
CA ASP A 332 -17.74 -11.73 -19.69
C ASP A 332 -17.16 -10.30 -19.84
N PHE A 333 -16.12 -10.21 -20.65
CA PHE A 333 -15.36 -8.97 -20.86
C PHE A 333 -16.21 -7.81 -21.41
N ILE A 334 -17.02 -8.08 -22.43
CA ILE A 334 -17.84 -7.05 -23.09
C ILE A 334 -19.00 -6.65 -22.18
N LYS A 335 -19.74 -7.62 -21.64
CA LYS A 335 -20.87 -7.35 -20.76
C LYS A 335 -20.49 -6.59 -19.50
N ASP A 336 -19.34 -6.92 -18.91
CA ASP A 336 -18.89 -6.19 -17.72
C ASP A 336 -18.48 -4.76 -18.06
N LEU A 337 -17.77 -4.55 -19.19
CA LEU A 337 -17.42 -3.21 -19.62
C LEU A 337 -18.67 -2.35 -19.92
N GLU A 338 -19.65 -2.91 -20.63
CA GLU A 338 -20.92 -2.25 -20.93
C GLU A 338 -21.69 -1.91 -19.64
N LYS A 339 -21.81 -2.87 -18.73
CA LYS A 339 -22.46 -2.67 -17.42
C LYS A 339 -21.79 -1.61 -16.58
N ASP A 340 -20.44 -1.63 -16.52
CA ASP A 340 -19.68 -0.63 -15.75
C ASP A 340 -19.84 0.77 -16.37
N TYR A 341 -19.84 0.86 -17.70
CA TYR A 341 -20.06 2.10 -18.42
C TYR A 341 -21.50 2.62 -18.25
N GLU A 342 -22.50 1.77 -18.39
CA GLU A 342 -23.91 2.12 -18.16
C GLU A 342 -24.12 2.65 -16.73
N LYS A 343 -23.57 1.97 -15.74
CA LYS A 343 -23.61 2.43 -14.35
C LYS A 343 -22.89 3.78 -14.18
N PHE A 344 -21.77 3.98 -14.85
CA PHE A 344 -21.00 5.21 -14.81
C PHE A 344 -21.78 6.39 -15.37
N ILE A 345 -22.52 6.24 -16.50
CA ILE A 345 -23.29 7.33 -17.13
C ILE A 345 -24.66 7.56 -16.50
N GLN A 346 -25.19 6.62 -15.72
CA GLN A 346 -26.56 6.62 -15.19
C GLN A 346 -26.93 7.93 -14.46
N ASN A 347 -25.97 8.51 -13.72
CA ASN A 347 -26.19 9.76 -12.97
C ASN A 347 -25.83 11.03 -13.78
N LYS A 348 -25.57 10.90 -15.07
CA LYS A 348 -25.16 11.98 -15.97
C LYS A 348 -25.95 11.96 -17.29
N PRO A 349 -27.29 11.86 -17.24
CA PRO A 349 -28.08 11.85 -18.45
C PRO A 349 -27.83 13.14 -19.25
N ASN A 350 -27.58 13.02 -20.54
CA ASN A 350 -27.32 14.13 -21.48
C ASN A 350 -25.94 14.83 -21.36
N MET A 351 -25.02 14.36 -20.48
CA MET A 351 -23.67 14.89 -20.42
C MET A 351 -22.74 14.09 -21.33
N LYS A 352 -22.09 14.75 -22.26
CA LYS A 352 -21.04 14.15 -23.08
C LYS A 352 -19.65 14.57 -22.58
N PRO A 353 -18.72 13.64 -22.37
CA PRO A 353 -17.35 14.00 -22.09
C PRO A 353 -16.72 14.78 -23.25
N MET A 354 -15.91 15.77 -22.94
CA MET A 354 -15.07 16.44 -23.93
C MET A 354 -13.99 15.52 -24.47
N ALA A 355 -13.39 14.73 -23.59
CA ALA A 355 -12.42 13.68 -23.89
C ALA A 355 -12.25 12.74 -22.70
N ALA A 356 -11.53 11.64 -22.92
CA ALA A 356 -11.15 10.73 -21.85
C ALA A 356 -9.69 10.24 -22.01
N ILE A 357 -9.06 9.94 -20.86
CA ILE A 357 -7.80 9.19 -20.77
C ILE A 357 -8.10 7.76 -20.37
N PHE A 358 -7.61 6.79 -21.12
CA PHE A 358 -7.75 5.37 -20.84
C PHE A 358 -6.40 4.77 -20.44
N ASN A 359 -6.32 4.28 -19.21
CA ASN A 359 -5.22 3.45 -18.73
C ASN A 359 -5.75 2.01 -18.71
N ASP A 360 -5.38 1.20 -19.68
CA ASP A 360 -5.87 -0.17 -19.83
C ASP A 360 -4.72 -1.18 -19.72
N CYS A 361 -4.82 -2.12 -18.80
CA CYS A 361 -3.78 -3.11 -18.58
C CYS A 361 -3.49 -3.94 -19.83
N ILE A 362 -2.22 -4.03 -20.20
CA ILE A 362 -1.80 -4.86 -21.33
C ILE A 362 -2.22 -6.33 -21.14
N LEU A 363 -2.19 -6.86 -19.92
CA LEU A 363 -2.62 -8.22 -19.60
C LEU A 363 -4.13 -8.41 -19.81
N ARG A 364 -4.95 -7.38 -19.51
CA ARG A 364 -6.39 -7.39 -19.79
C ARG A 364 -6.64 -7.43 -21.29
N ARG A 365 -5.96 -6.59 -22.05
CA ARG A 365 -6.06 -6.53 -23.50
C ARG A 365 -5.61 -7.83 -24.16
N PHE A 366 -4.45 -8.35 -23.79
CA PHE A 366 -3.90 -9.60 -24.31
C PHE A 366 -4.86 -10.78 -24.07
N GLN A 367 -5.36 -10.92 -22.83
CA GLN A 367 -6.26 -12.01 -22.46
C GLN A 367 -7.62 -11.95 -23.20
N ASN A 368 -8.05 -10.75 -23.61
CA ASN A 368 -9.34 -10.51 -24.27
C ASN A 368 -9.18 -10.07 -25.74
N SER A 369 -8.03 -10.29 -26.36
CA SER A 369 -7.69 -9.81 -27.70
C SER A 369 -8.72 -10.17 -28.78
N LYS A 370 -9.36 -11.33 -28.66
CA LYS A 370 -10.41 -11.79 -29.60
C LYS A 370 -11.69 -10.94 -29.55
N PHE A 371 -11.95 -10.28 -28.42
CA PHE A 371 -13.18 -9.50 -28.17
C PHE A 371 -12.96 -8.00 -28.29
N ILE A 372 -11.72 -7.52 -28.38
CA ILE A 372 -11.39 -6.09 -28.45
C ILE A 372 -12.11 -5.39 -29.59
N LYS A 373 -12.24 -6.04 -30.74
CA LYS A 373 -12.97 -5.52 -31.90
C LYS A 373 -14.45 -5.26 -31.65
N ASP A 374 -15.03 -5.92 -30.65
CA ASP A 374 -16.46 -5.83 -30.34
C ASP A 374 -16.78 -4.71 -29.33
N ILE A 375 -15.75 -4.02 -28.82
CA ILE A 375 -15.91 -2.88 -27.92
C ILE A 375 -16.55 -1.71 -28.67
N LYS A 376 -17.69 -1.27 -28.18
CA LYS A 376 -18.38 -0.06 -28.65
C LYS A 376 -18.36 0.98 -27.54
N LEU A 377 -17.32 1.82 -27.52
CA LEU A 377 -17.22 2.95 -26.58
C LEU A 377 -17.44 4.24 -27.35
N ASN A 378 -18.38 5.03 -26.85
CA ASN A 378 -19.06 6.09 -27.58
C ASN A 378 -18.26 7.37 -27.83
N GLN A 379 -18.36 7.88 -29.06
CA GLN A 379 -18.64 9.22 -29.58
C GLN A 379 -18.00 10.45 -28.88
N PHE A 380 -16.92 10.27 -28.12
CA PHE A 380 -16.07 11.32 -27.58
C PHE A 380 -14.60 10.94 -27.82
N PRO A 381 -13.70 11.92 -27.90
CA PRO A 381 -12.28 11.67 -28.07
C PRO A 381 -11.70 10.88 -26.91
N ILE A 382 -10.95 9.83 -27.22
CA ILE A 382 -10.24 8.98 -26.27
C ILE A 382 -8.75 8.98 -26.66
N VAL A 383 -7.90 9.19 -25.67
CA VAL A 383 -6.46 8.94 -25.75
C VAL A 383 -6.04 8.11 -24.54
N GLY A 384 -4.98 7.35 -24.67
CA GLY A 384 -4.49 6.52 -23.59
C GLY A 384 -3.50 5.48 -24.08
N PHE A 385 -3.27 4.47 -23.24
CA PHE A 385 -2.24 3.48 -23.52
C PHE A 385 -2.46 2.16 -22.82
N SER A 386 -1.83 1.13 -23.36
CA SER A 386 -1.66 -0.16 -22.69
C SER A 386 -0.57 -0.03 -21.63
N CYS A 387 -0.95 -0.10 -20.37
CA CYS A 387 -0.08 0.15 -19.24
C CYS A 387 0.39 -1.13 -18.52
N PHE A 388 1.45 -1.01 -17.75
CA PHE A 388 1.94 -2.05 -16.82
C PHE A 388 1.35 -1.89 -15.42
N GLY A 389 0.02 -2.00 -15.33
CA GLY A 389 -0.74 -1.80 -14.10
C GLY A 389 -1.36 -0.40 -14.00
N GLU A 390 -2.53 -0.33 -13.42
CA GLU A 390 -3.30 0.88 -13.21
C GLU A 390 -3.26 1.30 -11.75
N ILE A 391 -3.60 2.57 -11.50
CA ILE A 391 -3.80 3.12 -10.17
C ILE A 391 -5.25 3.59 -10.04
N TYR A 392 -5.97 3.04 -9.06
CA TYR A 392 -7.31 3.43 -8.66
C TYR A 392 -7.36 3.50 -7.13
N GLY A 393 -6.73 4.52 -6.56
CA GLY A 393 -6.51 4.62 -5.12
C GLY A 393 -5.48 3.62 -4.57
N VAL A 394 -5.35 2.48 -5.19
CA VAL A 394 -4.31 1.44 -4.99
C VAL A 394 -3.80 0.97 -6.34
N GLY A 395 -2.64 0.32 -6.36
CA GLY A 395 -2.15 -0.35 -7.57
C GLY A 395 -3.01 -1.56 -7.91
N ILE A 396 -3.47 -1.65 -9.14
CA ILE A 396 -4.33 -2.72 -9.66
C ILE A 396 -3.86 -3.19 -11.03
N PHE A 397 -4.37 -4.33 -11.46
CA PHE A 397 -3.98 -4.94 -12.73
C PHE A 397 -5.18 -5.57 -13.43
N LYS A 398 -5.04 -5.91 -14.71
CA LYS A 398 -6.10 -6.51 -15.55
C LYS A 398 -7.41 -5.74 -15.50
N SER A 399 -7.31 -4.42 -15.39
CA SER A 399 -8.45 -3.51 -15.34
C SER A 399 -8.30 -2.39 -16.36
N LEU A 400 -9.34 -1.62 -16.54
CA LEU A 400 -9.36 -0.34 -17.22
C LEU A 400 -9.66 0.73 -16.18
N VAL A 401 -8.82 1.75 -16.08
CA VAL A 401 -9.12 2.99 -15.36
C VAL A 401 -9.27 4.11 -16.38
N ALA A 402 -10.50 4.57 -16.56
CA ALA A 402 -10.84 5.62 -17.50
C ALA A 402 -11.19 6.91 -16.78
N ILE A 403 -10.62 8.03 -17.23
CA ILE A 403 -10.81 9.36 -16.66
C ILE A 403 -11.48 10.22 -17.74
N PHE A 404 -12.61 10.80 -17.41
CA PHE A 404 -13.46 11.57 -18.34
C PHE A 404 -13.48 13.03 -17.93
N PHE A 405 -13.39 13.93 -18.89
CA PHE A 405 -13.40 15.37 -18.68
C PHE A 405 -14.67 15.99 -19.24
N TYR A 406 -15.29 16.88 -18.46
CA TYR A 406 -16.57 17.50 -18.76
C TYR A 406 -16.49 19.02 -18.68
N GLU A 407 -17.24 19.69 -19.55
CA GLU A 407 -17.63 21.08 -19.38
C GLU A 407 -19.02 21.12 -18.74
N VAL A 408 -19.19 21.89 -17.67
CA VAL A 408 -20.42 21.92 -16.87
C VAL A 408 -20.89 23.37 -16.78
N ASP A 409 -22.14 23.61 -17.15
CA ASP A 409 -22.77 24.90 -16.98
C ASP A 409 -23.10 25.16 -15.51
N GLU A 410 -23.12 26.43 -15.07
CA GLU A 410 -23.49 26.83 -13.69
C GLU A 410 -24.83 26.30 -13.22
N LYS A 411 -25.74 25.99 -14.16
CA LYS A 411 -27.10 25.48 -13.89
C LYS A 411 -27.18 23.95 -13.86
N THR A 412 -26.10 23.25 -14.22
CA THR A 412 -26.09 21.80 -14.33
C THR A 412 -25.48 21.21 -13.08
N GLU A 413 -26.26 20.45 -12.34
CA GLU A 413 -25.75 19.70 -11.19
C GLU A 413 -24.86 18.55 -11.66
N PHE A 414 -23.55 18.66 -11.39
CA PHE A 414 -22.59 17.60 -11.64
C PHE A 414 -22.28 16.88 -10.33
N ASN A 415 -22.91 15.72 -10.14
CA ASN A 415 -22.78 14.94 -8.91
C ASN A 415 -22.34 13.49 -9.22
N PRO A 416 -21.09 13.27 -9.60
CA PRO A 416 -20.60 11.92 -9.92
C PRO A 416 -20.59 11.03 -8.67
N VAL A 417 -20.79 9.73 -8.88
CA VAL A 417 -20.88 8.74 -7.80
C VAL A 417 -19.63 8.74 -6.92
N TYR A 418 -18.46 8.98 -7.50
CA TYR A 418 -17.23 9.00 -6.72
C TYR A 418 -17.22 10.10 -5.66
N MET A 419 -17.78 11.26 -5.90
CA MET A 419 -17.83 12.35 -4.92
C MET A 419 -18.65 11.97 -3.68
N GLN A 420 -19.75 11.24 -3.87
CA GLN A 420 -20.59 10.76 -2.76
C GLN A 420 -19.89 9.71 -1.92
N THR A 421 -19.01 8.93 -2.51
CA THR A 421 -18.31 7.81 -1.87
C THR A 421 -16.84 8.11 -1.57
N PHE A 422 -16.33 9.28 -1.94
CA PHE A 422 -14.91 9.61 -1.91
C PHE A 422 -14.29 9.46 -0.50
N VAL A 423 -14.94 10.03 0.51
CA VAL A 423 -14.41 10.00 1.89
C VAL A 423 -14.25 8.56 2.38
N ASN A 424 -15.27 7.73 2.13
CA ASN A 424 -15.23 6.31 2.52
C ASN A 424 -14.14 5.56 1.73
N LYS A 425 -14.11 5.70 0.40
CA LYS A 425 -13.11 5.03 -0.43
C LYS A 425 -11.68 5.49 -0.13
N TYR A 426 -11.48 6.79 0.07
CA TYR A 426 -10.18 7.31 0.46
C TYR A 426 -9.72 6.75 1.81
N SER A 427 -10.65 6.67 2.78
CA SER A 427 -10.41 6.05 4.08
C SER A 427 -10.10 4.56 3.95
N ASP A 428 -10.87 3.82 3.13
CA ASP A 428 -10.67 2.39 2.89
C ASP A 428 -9.30 2.10 2.28
N PHE A 429 -8.87 2.87 1.29
CA PHE A 429 -7.55 2.72 0.68
C PHE A 429 -6.41 3.05 1.66
N LYS A 430 -6.57 4.12 2.44
CA LYS A 430 -5.61 4.47 3.49
C LYS A 430 -5.55 3.38 4.56
N TYR A 431 -6.69 2.86 5.00
CA TYR A 431 -6.79 1.80 6.00
C TYR A 431 -6.25 0.47 5.48
N TYR A 432 -6.39 0.19 4.18
CA TYR A 432 -5.87 -1.04 3.57
C TYR A 432 -4.38 -1.25 3.89
N TYR A 433 -3.54 -0.24 3.68
CA TYR A 433 -2.10 -0.35 3.97
C TYR A 433 -1.80 -0.55 5.47
N LEU A 434 -2.63 0.01 6.34
CA LEU A 434 -2.52 -0.23 7.78
C LEU A 434 -2.98 -1.65 8.14
N SER A 435 -4.07 -2.12 7.54
CA SER A 435 -4.64 -3.43 7.79
C SER A 435 -3.69 -4.58 7.44
N LEU A 436 -2.83 -4.41 6.44
CA LEU A 436 -1.79 -5.41 6.11
C LEU A 436 -0.85 -5.67 7.30
N LYS A 437 -0.51 -4.63 8.06
CA LYS A 437 0.32 -4.78 9.27
C LYS A 437 -0.46 -5.46 10.39
N VAL A 438 -1.73 -5.09 10.57
CA VAL A 438 -2.62 -5.69 11.57
C VAL A 438 -2.84 -7.17 11.28
N GLN A 439 -3.19 -7.54 10.05
CA GLN A 439 -3.36 -8.94 9.63
C GLN A 439 -2.12 -9.79 9.94
N LYS A 440 -0.94 -9.26 9.61
CA LYS A 440 0.32 -9.93 9.93
C LYS A 440 0.50 -10.15 11.44
N LEU A 441 0.23 -9.13 12.26
CA LEU A 441 0.32 -9.22 13.72
C LEU A 441 -0.71 -10.19 14.31
N GLU A 442 -1.92 -10.23 13.77
CA GLU A 442 -2.95 -11.18 14.20
C GLU A 442 -2.54 -12.63 13.91
N ILE A 443 -1.91 -12.89 12.76
CA ILE A 443 -1.38 -14.23 12.45
C ILE A 443 -0.26 -14.59 13.43
N ILE A 444 0.67 -13.66 13.66
CA ILE A 444 1.76 -13.85 14.64
C ILE A 444 1.18 -14.17 16.01
N ASN A 445 0.18 -13.43 16.49
CA ASN A 445 -0.47 -13.66 17.76
C ASN A 445 -1.20 -15.02 17.82
N LYS A 446 -1.88 -15.41 16.75
CA LYS A 446 -2.54 -16.73 16.67
C LYS A 446 -1.53 -17.86 16.72
N VAL A 447 -0.44 -17.75 15.94
CA VAL A 447 0.64 -18.77 15.97
C VAL A 447 1.28 -18.82 17.34
N ASN A 448 1.57 -17.66 17.94
CA ASN A 448 2.09 -17.58 19.28
C ASN A 448 1.17 -18.26 20.30
N LYS A 449 -0.15 -18.04 20.25
CA LYS A 449 -1.12 -18.68 21.12
C LYS A 449 -1.15 -20.22 20.98
N LEU A 450 -1.04 -20.73 19.75
CA LEU A 450 -0.96 -22.17 19.49
C LEU A 450 0.29 -22.81 20.09
N VAL A 451 1.41 -22.14 19.97
CA VAL A 451 2.65 -22.55 20.62
C VAL A 451 2.43 -22.68 22.13
N LEU A 452 1.71 -21.73 22.74
CA LEU A 452 1.38 -21.72 24.17
C LEU A 452 0.54 -22.90 24.65
N ASP A 453 -0.52 -23.20 23.91
CA ASP A 453 -1.45 -24.28 24.31
C ASP A 453 -0.74 -25.63 24.29
N ARG A 454 0.24 -25.80 23.43
CA ARG A 454 1.05 -27.03 23.33
C ARG A 454 2.02 -27.24 24.50
N LEU A 455 2.57 -26.14 24.99
CA LEU A 455 3.56 -26.19 26.05
C LEU A 455 2.93 -26.42 27.45
N LYS A 456 1.63 -26.09 27.61
CA LYS A 456 0.89 -26.39 28.85
C LYS A 456 0.79 -27.87 29.20
N ASN A 457 1.03 -28.76 28.22
CA ASN A 457 0.73 -30.20 28.38
C ASN A 457 1.94 -31.10 28.75
N THR A 458 3.06 -30.52 29.09
CA THR A 458 4.29 -31.28 29.36
C THR A 458 4.94 -30.91 30.71
N THR A 459 5.21 -31.84 31.55
CA THR A 459 5.86 -31.69 32.86
C THR A 459 7.23 -32.36 32.89
N VAL A 460 8.27 -31.74 33.44
CA VAL A 460 9.55 -32.41 33.63
C VAL A 460 10.52 -31.81 34.65
N SER A 461 11.42 -32.66 35.16
CA SER A 461 12.42 -32.46 36.18
C SER A 461 13.59 -31.52 35.74
N ILE A 462 13.98 -30.65 36.60
CA ILE A 462 14.77 -29.45 36.37
C ILE A 462 16.12 -29.45 37.10
N ASP A 463 16.54 -30.56 37.69
CA ASP A 463 17.76 -30.52 38.57
C ASP A 463 19.05 -30.00 37.91
N ASN A 464 19.20 -30.11 36.59
CA ASN A 464 20.41 -29.62 35.90
C ASN A 464 20.31 -28.20 35.33
N ASN A 465 19.21 -27.46 35.55
CA ASN A 465 18.93 -26.22 34.82
C ASN A 465 18.61 -24.97 35.66
N SER A 466 18.98 -25.03 36.96
CA SER A 466 18.77 -23.97 37.97
C SER A 466 19.32 -22.59 37.52
N ASN A 467 20.40 -22.59 36.71
CA ASN A 467 21.02 -21.32 36.29
C ASN A 467 20.19 -20.55 35.22
N ILE A 468 19.57 -21.28 34.30
CA ILE A 468 18.72 -20.64 33.26
C ILE A 468 17.44 -20.09 33.88
N PHE A 469 16.87 -20.81 34.83
CA PHE A 469 15.77 -20.28 35.63
C PHE A 469 16.13 -18.98 36.34
N LYS A 470 17.32 -18.92 36.95
CA LYS A 470 17.79 -17.71 37.62
C LYS A 470 17.99 -16.52 36.68
N GLU A 471 18.51 -16.77 35.47
CA GLU A 471 18.65 -15.71 34.46
C GLU A 471 17.27 -15.26 33.95
N THR A 472 16.38 -16.19 33.63
CA THR A 472 15.00 -15.87 33.22
C THR A 472 14.26 -15.11 34.33
N PHE A 473 14.46 -15.49 35.57
CA PHE A 473 13.93 -14.79 36.74
C PHE A 473 14.45 -13.37 36.86
N LYS A 474 15.74 -13.16 36.58
CA LYS A 474 16.37 -11.85 36.59
C LYS A 474 15.80 -10.96 35.48
N ASP A 475 15.55 -11.55 34.32
CA ASP A 475 14.92 -10.84 33.19
C ASP A 475 13.48 -10.42 33.51
N PHE A 476 12.68 -11.29 34.16
CA PHE A 476 11.35 -10.95 34.65
C PHE A 476 11.34 -9.87 35.72
N GLN A 477 12.31 -9.87 36.64
CA GLN A 477 12.48 -8.78 37.60
C GLN A 477 12.79 -7.45 36.88
N SER A 478 13.64 -7.49 35.87
CA SER A 478 13.97 -6.33 35.05
C SER A 478 12.76 -5.79 34.28
N ILE A 479 11.95 -6.70 33.69
CA ILE A 479 10.70 -6.33 33.00
C ILE A 479 9.73 -5.68 34.00
N LYS A 480 9.54 -6.27 35.20
CA LYS A 480 8.67 -5.71 36.24
C LYS A 480 9.09 -4.31 36.67
N GLU A 481 10.40 -4.11 36.91
CA GLU A 481 10.94 -2.77 37.27
C GLU A 481 10.72 -1.76 36.13
N SER A 482 10.92 -2.20 34.91
CA SER A 482 10.68 -1.35 33.73
C SER A 482 9.21 -0.98 33.56
N LEU A 483 8.28 -1.93 33.77
CA LEU A 483 6.83 -1.68 33.72
C LEU A 483 6.38 -0.70 34.82
N LEU A 484 6.90 -0.85 36.06
CA LEU A 484 6.64 0.10 37.14
C LEU A 484 7.13 1.51 36.80
N THR A 485 8.31 1.62 36.20
CA THR A 485 8.85 2.91 35.78
C THR A 485 8.01 3.56 34.66
N ILE A 486 7.48 2.75 33.74
CA ILE A 486 6.58 3.24 32.68
C ILE A 486 5.28 3.76 33.29
N ASP A 487 4.67 2.99 34.20
CA ASP A 487 3.43 3.39 34.88
C ASP A 487 3.60 4.70 35.65
N GLU A 488 4.67 4.81 36.44
CA GLU A 488 5.00 6.03 37.19
C GLU A 488 5.23 7.23 36.27
N ASN A 489 6.01 7.06 35.21
CA ASN A 489 6.25 8.11 34.23
C ASN A 489 4.97 8.54 33.50
N PHE A 490 4.10 7.58 33.19
CA PHE A 490 2.81 7.85 32.54
C PHE A 490 1.83 8.59 33.45
N ILE A 491 1.74 8.17 34.72
CA ILE A 491 0.94 8.86 35.75
C ILE A 491 1.47 10.30 35.94
N ASN A 492 2.78 10.47 36.06
CA ASN A 492 3.40 11.78 36.18
C ASN A 492 3.15 12.66 34.94
N PHE A 493 3.19 12.07 33.76
CA PHE A 493 2.86 12.75 32.51
C PHE A 493 1.39 13.23 32.49
N ILE A 494 0.45 12.40 32.92
CA ILE A 494 -0.97 12.77 33.03
C ILE A 494 -1.17 13.87 34.05
N HIS A 495 -0.57 13.74 35.24
CA HIS A 495 -0.61 14.83 36.26
C HIS A 495 0.02 16.12 35.75
N TYR A 496 1.11 16.01 34.99
CA TYR A 496 1.74 17.20 34.38
C TYR A 496 0.80 17.85 33.36
N LEU A 497 0.13 17.07 32.53
CA LEU A 497 -0.88 17.60 31.60
C LEU A 497 -2.08 18.23 32.31
N GLU A 498 -2.61 17.55 33.36
CA GLU A 498 -3.70 18.10 34.18
C GLU A 498 -3.30 19.44 34.84
N TYR A 499 -2.14 19.46 35.47
CA TYR A 499 -1.64 20.68 36.14
C TYR A 499 -1.48 21.83 35.17
N ASN A 500 -0.87 21.61 34.02
CA ASN A 500 -0.59 22.67 33.05
C ASN A 500 -1.82 23.16 32.29
N LEU A 501 -2.80 22.30 32.06
CA LEU A 501 -4.06 22.68 31.43
C LEU A 501 -4.97 23.46 32.39
N TYR A 502 -4.92 23.16 33.70
CA TYR A 502 -5.66 23.91 34.70
C TYR A 502 -5.02 25.29 35.08
N GLN A 503 -3.72 25.42 34.86
CA GLN A 503 -3.02 26.71 35.13
C GLN A 503 -3.01 27.69 33.97
N SER A 504 -3.38 27.30 32.77
CA SER A 504 -3.22 28.17 31.61
C SER A 504 -4.44 29.06 31.34
N GLU A 505 -4.62 30.12 32.08
CA GLU A 505 -5.29 31.35 31.57
C GLU A 505 -4.41 32.08 30.51
N GLU A 506 -3.17 31.67 30.28
CA GLU A 506 -2.26 32.24 29.30
C GLU A 506 -1.97 31.26 28.15
N LYS A 507 -2.61 31.53 27.01
CA LYS A 507 -2.48 30.78 25.74
C LYS A 507 -1.05 30.59 25.20
N MET A 508 -0.05 31.21 25.77
CA MET A 508 1.33 31.22 25.25
C MET A 508 2.25 30.17 25.89
N ASN A 509 1.87 29.59 27.02
CA ASN A 509 2.66 28.54 27.68
C ASN A 509 2.27 27.13 27.21
N LEU A 510 1.02 26.91 26.80
CA LEU A 510 0.48 25.63 26.44
C LEU A 510 1.25 24.98 25.28
N GLU A 511 1.68 25.76 24.29
CA GLU A 511 2.39 25.24 23.12
C GLU A 511 3.82 24.76 23.46
N LYS A 512 4.52 25.48 24.36
CA LYS A 512 5.82 25.03 24.87
C LYS A 512 5.72 23.80 25.78
N GLU A 513 4.64 23.72 26.54
CA GLU A 513 4.38 22.60 27.45
C GLU A 513 3.91 21.37 26.73
N ILE A 514 3.15 21.51 25.66
CA ILE A 514 2.82 20.43 24.72
C ILE A 514 4.10 19.90 24.04
N GLN A 515 5.02 20.77 23.62
CA GLN A 515 6.30 20.31 23.04
C GLN A 515 7.17 19.58 24.07
N SER A 516 7.18 20.02 25.31
CA SER A 516 7.85 19.30 26.41
C SER A 516 7.19 17.94 26.67
N SER A 517 5.87 17.89 26.58
CA SER A 517 5.08 16.67 26.73
C SER A 517 5.33 15.67 25.60
N PHE A 518 5.52 16.14 24.36
CA PHE A 518 5.96 15.30 23.25
C PHE A 518 7.35 14.69 23.49
N LYS A 519 8.25 15.42 24.12
CA LYS A 519 9.57 14.89 24.48
C LYS A 519 9.50 13.76 25.52
N ASN A 520 8.58 13.92 26.49
CA ASN A 520 8.32 12.86 27.49
C ASN A 520 7.70 11.62 26.85
N ILE A 521 6.79 11.81 25.89
CA ILE A 521 6.21 10.71 25.09
C ILE A 521 7.27 10.01 24.24
N ASP A 522 8.21 10.75 23.66
CA ASP A 522 9.33 10.15 22.93
C ASP A 522 10.21 9.26 23.84
N GLN A 523 10.40 9.69 25.10
CA GLN A 523 11.09 8.87 26.10
C GLN A 523 10.30 7.60 26.46
N LEU A 524 8.97 7.70 26.61
CA LEU A 524 8.09 6.55 26.83
C LEU A 524 8.10 5.59 25.65
N ASN A 525 8.05 6.09 24.42
CA ASN A 525 8.19 5.29 23.21
C ASN A 525 9.56 4.59 23.13
N LYS A 526 10.63 5.25 23.56
CA LYS A 526 11.96 4.64 23.66
C LYS A 526 11.99 3.55 24.74
N MET A 527 11.30 3.75 25.85
CA MET A 527 11.15 2.72 26.89
C MET A 527 10.31 1.55 26.42
N LEU A 528 9.18 1.79 25.73
CA LEU A 528 8.37 0.73 25.14
C LEU A 528 9.15 -0.05 24.09
N ASN A 529 9.92 0.62 23.24
CA ASN A 529 10.78 -0.02 22.28
C ASN A 529 11.88 -0.86 22.96
N LEU A 530 12.41 -0.39 24.10
CA LEU A 530 13.37 -1.15 24.90
C LEU A 530 12.70 -2.39 25.53
N ILE A 531 11.49 -2.23 26.08
CA ILE A 531 10.73 -3.34 26.68
C ILE A 531 10.28 -4.30 25.58
N SER A 532 9.81 -3.80 24.44
CA SER A 532 9.50 -4.62 23.27
C SER A 532 10.73 -5.43 22.84
N GLY A 533 11.91 -4.80 22.79
CA GLY A 533 13.16 -5.51 22.50
C GLY A 533 13.49 -6.60 23.55
N ILE A 534 13.22 -6.34 24.84
CA ILE A 534 13.46 -7.32 25.91
C ILE A 534 12.43 -8.46 25.83
N VAL A 535 11.15 -8.14 25.58
CA VAL A 535 10.07 -9.13 25.42
C VAL A 535 10.32 -9.96 24.15
N GLU A 536 10.73 -9.32 23.11
CA GLU A 536 11.11 -9.90 21.86
C GLU A 536 12.31 -10.83 22.04
N GLN A 537 13.36 -10.39 22.74
CA GLN A 537 14.50 -11.21 23.14
C GLN A 537 14.05 -12.40 24.01
N THR A 538 13.08 -12.20 24.89
CA THR A 538 12.57 -13.26 25.78
C THR A 538 11.72 -14.29 25.01
N SER A 539 10.91 -13.86 24.06
CA SER A 539 10.12 -14.76 23.18
C SER A 539 11.05 -15.56 22.25
N LEU A 540 12.05 -14.92 21.65
CA LEU A 540 13.11 -15.58 20.89
C LEU A 540 13.94 -16.53 21.76
N LEU A 541 14.24 -16.12 22.97
CA LEU A 541 14.92 -16.96 23.93
C LEU A 541 14.10 -18.24 24.21
N SER A 542 12.81 -18.11 24.45
CA SER A 542 11.94 -19.26 24.72
C SER A 542 11.78 -20.20 23.52
N LEU A 543 11.70 -19.66 22.29
CA LEU A 543 11.58 -20.48 21.07
C LEU A 543 12.87 -21.28 20.82
N ASN A 544 14.02 -20.62 20.94
CA ASN A 544 15.32 -21.29 20.84
C ASN A 544 15.51 -22.34 21.96
N ALA A 545 15.03 -22.06 23.23
CA ALA A 545 14.99 -23.05 24.27
C ALA A 545 14.12 -24.24 23.89
N GLY A 546 12.94 -24.00 23.30
CA GLY A 546 12.05 -25.04 22.79
C GLY A 546 12.74 -25.93 21.72
N ILE A 547 13.45 -25.32 20.77
CA ILE A 547 14.16 -26.03 19.69
C ILE A 547 15.32 -26.84 20.24
N GLU A 548 16.12 -26.27 21.15
CA GLU A 548 17.27 -26.99 21.70
C GLU A 548 16.84 -28.04 22.74
N ALA A 549 15.76 -27.73 23.46
CA ALA A 549 15.08 -28.75 24.28
C ALA A 549 14.59 -29.90 23.40
N ALA A 550 14.12 -29.59 22.22
CA ALA A 550 13.70 -30.54 21.22
C ALA A 550 14.84 -31.36 20.63
N ARG A 551 15.96 -30.71 20.32
CA ARG A 551 17.19 -31.32 19.82
C ARG A 551 17.85 -32.25 20.88
N ALA A 552 17.61 -31.95 22.17
CA ALA A 552 18.06 -32.76 23.28
C ALA A 552 17.17 -33.99 23.59
N GLY A 553 16.11 -34.22 22.85
CA GLY A 553 15.28 -35.41 22.94
C GLY A 553 14.65 -35.61 24.33
N LYS A 554 14.63 -36.82 24.87
CA LYS A 554 14.06 -37.12 26.19
C LYS A 554 14.63 -36.29 27.35
N MET A 555 15.84 -35.77 27.22
CA MET A 555 16.52 -35.01 28.30
C MET A 555 16.12 -33.50 28.25
N GLY A 556 15.65 -33.03 27.11
CA GLY A 556 15.26 -31.63 26.94
C GLY A 556 13.83 -31.29 27.36
N ARG A 557 13.00 -32.23 27.79
CA ARG A 557 11.55 -32.12 28.05
C ARG A 557 11.11 -31.04 29.04
N GLY A 558 11.86 -30.75 30.08
CA GLY A 558 11.54 -29.70 31.06
C GLY A 558 11.74 -28.30 30.52
N PHE A 559 12.71 -28.23 29.63
CA PHE A 559 12.99 -26.99 28.96
C PHE A 559 11.88 -26.56 28.01
N ALA A 560 11.25 -27.49 27.34
CA ALA A 560 10.17 -27.18 26.44
C ALA A 560 8.97 -26.54 27.16
N VAL A 561 8.54 -27.08 28.32
CA VAL A 561 7.42 -26.52 29.12
C VAL A 561 7.75 -25.12 29.65
N VAL A 562 9.01 -24.94 30.09
CA VAL A 562 9.44 -23.63 30.57
C VAL A 562 9.54 -22.64 29.40
N ALA A 563 10.12 -23.08 28.30
CA ALA A 563 10.18 -22.29 27.09
C ALA A 563 8.79 -21.82 26.64
N ASP A 564 7.76 -22.62 26.83
CA ASP A 564 6.39 -22.30 26.49
C ASP A 564 5.69 -21.37 27.46
N GLU A 565 5.88 -21.57 28.73
CA GLU A 565 5.32 -20.67 29.73
C GLU A 565 6.00 -19.29 29.68
N VAL A 566 7.34 -19.28 29.43
CA VAL A 566 8.08 -18.04 29.15
C VAL A 566 7.59 -17.38 27.87
N ARG A 567 7.27 -18.16 26.86
CA ARG A 567 6.72 -17.66 25.60
C ARG A 567 5.33 -17.08 25.76
N LYS A 568 4.46 -17.75 26.49
CA LYS A 568 3.13 -17.24 26.83
C LYS A 568 3.19 -15.89 27.55
N LEU A 569 4.12 -15.78 28.50
CA LEU A 569 4.34 -14.51 29.16
C LEU A 569 4.87 -13.46 28.20
N SER A 570 5.82 -13.82 27.31
CA SER A 570 6.31 -12.94 26.26
C SER A 570 5.19 -12.54 25.31
N ASP A 571 4.35 -13.48 24.90
CA ASP A 571 3.25 -13.21 23.95
C ASP A 571 2.18 -12.33 24.59
N ASN A 572 1.78 -12.61 25.84
CA ASN A 572 0.87 -11.73 26.60
C ASN A 572 1.50 -10.35 26.87
N THR A 573 2.81 -10.30 27.09
CA THR A 573 3.54 -9.05 27.28
C THR A 573 3.62 -8.30 25.96
N GLN A 574 3.84 -8.98 24.84
CA GLN A 574 3.84 -8.41 23.49
C GLN A 574 2.47 -7.86 23.09
N GLU A 575 1.38 -8.60 23.39
CA GLU A 575 0.01 -8.12 23.17
C GLU A 575 -0.26 -6.85 23.97
N SER A 576 0.15 -6.83 25.22
CA SER A 576 0.00 -5.64 26.07
C SER A 576 0.93 -4.49 25.69
N LEU A 577 2.11 -4.78 25.15
CA LEU A 577 2.98 -3.74 24.56
C LEU A 577 2.38 -3.15 23.29
N ILE A 578 1.71 -3.95 22.47
CA ILE A 578 0.94 -3.48 21.30
C ILE A 578 -0.24 -2.61 21.75
N GLU A 579 -0.95 -3.02 22.82
CA GLU A 579 -1.99 -2.18 23.43
C GLU A 579 -1.41 -0.88 24.00
N MET A 580 -0.23 -0.96 24.61
CA MET A 580 0.50 0.21 25.10
C MET A 580 0.95 1.14 23.96
N GLU A 581 1.51 0.61 22.88
CA GLU A 581 1.83 1.39 21.68
C GLU A 581 0.58 2.03 21.08
N ALA A 582 -0.53 1.28 21.05
CA ALA A 582 -1.82 1.79 20.61
C ALA A 582 -2.34 2.88 21.56
N ALA A 583 -2.19 2.67 22.90
CA ALA A 583 -2.54 3.68 23.89
C ALA A 583 -1.65 4.92 23.80
N ILE A 584 -0.34 4.74 23.59
CA ILE A 584 0.60 5.88 23.42
C ILE A 584 0.29 6.64 22.13
N LYS A 585 0.00 5.96 21.02
CA LYS A 585 -0.44 6.61 19.77
C LYS A 585 -1.73 7.40 19.95
N LEU A 586 -2.67 6.83 20.72
CA LEU A 586 -3.92 7.52 21.05
C LEU A 586 -3.68 8.81 21.86
N VAL A 587 -2.76 8.75 22.82
CA VAL A 587 -2.33 9.93 23.61
C VAL A 587 -1.68 11.00 22.73
N ILE A 588 -0.82 10.58 21.78
CA ILE A 588 -0.22 11.51 20.80
C ILE A 588 -1.32 12.21 19.97
N GLN A 589 -2.28 11.47 19.46
CA GLN A 589 -3.41 12.02 18.70
C GLN A 589 -4.26 12.99 19.53
N THR A 590 -4.47 12.67 20.79
CA THR A 590 -5.23 13.53 21.71
C THR A 590 -4.51 14.83 22.01
N ILE A 591 -3.19 14.78 22.23
CA ILE A 591 -2.35 15.99 22.42
C ILE A 591 -2.31 16.84 21.15
N GLN A 592 -2.22 16.22 19.97
CA GLN A 592 -2.33 16.92 18.68
C GLN A 592 -3.72 17.58 18.50
N SER A 593 -4.76 16.91 18.97
CA SER A 593 -6.12 17.44 18.96
C SER A 593 -6.28 18.63 19.93
N ILE A 594 -5.69 18.54 21.13
CA ILE A 594 -5.63 19.64 22.11
C ILE A 594 -4.88 20.85 21.52
N ALA A 595 -3.77 20.61 20.81
CA ALA A 595 -3.02 21.67 20.12
C ALA A 595 -3.82 22.36 19.02
N LYS A 596 -4.74 21.65 18.40
CA LYS A 596 -5.63 22.18 17.33
C LYS A 596 -6.90 22.86 17.88
N SER A 597 -7.30 22.50 19.06
CA SER A 597 -8.61 22.87 19.58
C SER A 597 -8.46 23.58 20.93
N SER A 598 -8.29 24.89 20.91
CA SER A 598 -8.11 25.70 22.13
C SER A 598 -9.40 25.83 22.99
N ASN A 599 -10.47 25.08 22.68
CA ASN A 599 -11.77 25.26 23.34
C ASN A 599 -12.46 23.99 23.91
N SER A 600 -11.83 22.79 23.87
CA SER A 600 -12.48 21.56 24.36
C SER A 600 -11.65 20.74 25.35
N SER A 601 -10.78 21.39 26.11
CA SER A 601 -9.72 20.74 26.91
C SER A 601 -10.22 19.78 28.02
N THR A 602 -11.40 19.99 28.58
CA THR A 602 -11.88 19.19 29.74
C THR A 602 -12.35 17.79 29.35
N GLN A 603 -12.99 17.63 28.20
CA GLN A 603 -13.44 16.31 27.73
C GLN A 603 -12.26 15.45 27.27
N GLU A 604 -11.27 16.05 26.61
CA GLU A 604 -10.06 15.35 26.15
C GLU A 604 -9.18 14.89 27.32
N MET A 605 -9.08 15.69 28.38
CA MET A 605 -8.33 15.33 29.59
C MET A 605 -8.97 14.14 30.35
N ASN A 606 -10.30 14.11 30.44
CA ASN A 606 -11.00 12.96 31.04
C ASN A 606 -10.73 11.69 30.23
N PHE A 607 -10.74 11.79 28.91
CA PHE A 607 -10.39 10.65 28.02
C PHE A 607 -8.95 10.18 28.24
N ILE A 608 -7.99 11.10 28.34
CA ILE A 608 -6.58 10.75 28.60
C ILE A 608 -6.46 10.07 29.98
N ARG A 609 -7.16 10.59 31.01
CA ARG A 609 -7.18 10.01 32.37
C ARG A 609 -7.78 8.61 32.38
N ASP A 610 -8.90 8.40 31.67
CA ASP A 610 -9.54 7.09 31.57
C ASP A 610 -8.62 6.08 30.88
N LYS A 611 -7.94 6.51 29.81
CA LYS A 611 -6.95 5.69 29.11
C LYS A 611 -5.68 5.43 29.92
N SER A 612 -5.26 6.38 30.75
CA SER A 612 -4.17 6.18 31.71
C SER A 612 -4.52 5.16 32.79
N ASN A 613 -5.74 5.24 33.32
CA ASN A 613 -6.23 4.26 34.32
C ASN A 613 -6.33 2.86 33.71
N GLU A 614 -6.81 2.76 32.44
CA GLU A 614 -6.86 1.49 31.70
C GLU A 614 -5.44 0.93 31.49
N PHE A 615 -4.48 1.78 31.15
CA PHE A 615 -3.07 1.42 30.98
C PHE A 615 -2.42 0.97 32.29
N SER A 616 -2.58 1.72 33.39
CA SER A 616 -2.09 1.33 34.72
C SER A 616 -2.70 0.00 35.20
N LYS A 617 -4.00 -0.23 34.89
CA LYS A 617 -4.64 -1.50 35.20
C LYS A 617 -3.97 -2.67 34.44
N THR A 618 -3.71 -2.48 33.14
CA THR A 618 -3.05 -3.49 32.32
C THR A 618 -1.63 -3.80 32.84
N ILE A 619 -0.87 -2.80 33.22
CA ILE A 619 0.45 -2.96 33.85
C ILE A 619 0.34 -3.75 35.16
N SER A 620 -0.63 -3.42 36.01
CA SER A 620 -0.84 -4.10 37.28
C SER A 620 -1.20 -5.59 37.08
N GLU A 621 -2.02 -5.89 36.07
CA GLU A 621 -2.37 -7.27 35.70
C GLU A 621 -1.13 -8.04 35.19
N LEU A 622 -0.26 -7.42 34.41
CA LEU A 622 1.01 -8.01 33.97
C LEU A 622 1.99 -8.28 35.12
N ILE A 623 2.12 -7.33 36.04
CA ILE A 623 2.98 -7.50 37.23
C ILE A 623 2.46 -8.65 38.08
N SER A 624 1.13 -8.72 38.26
CA SER A 624 0.47 -9.85 39.01
C SER A 624 0.70 -11.18 38.31
N LEU A 625 0.56 -11.21 36.98
CA LEU A 625 0.80 -12.41 36.18
C LEU A 625 2.27 -12.83 36.25
N GLY A 626 3.21 -11.88 36.17
CA GLY A 626 4.63 -12.12 36.32
C GLY A 626 4.98 -12.74 37.68
N LYS A 627 4.32 -12.30 38.77
CA LYS A 627 4.48 -12.87 40.10
C LYS A 627 3.91 -14.28 40.16
N GLU A 628 2.69 -14.52 39.65
CA GLU A 628 2.06 -15.83 39.64
C GLU A 628 2.89 -16.86 38.87
N ILE A 629 3.48 -16.47 37.76
CA ILE A 629 4.36 -17.33 36.96
C ILE A 629 5.67 -17.60 37.73
N SER A 630 6.25 -16.59 38.39
CA SER A 630 7.42 -16.74 39.26
C SER A 630 7.17 -17.79 40.32
N ASP A 631 6.03 -17.70 41.03
CA ASP A 631 5.67 -18.62 42.10
C ASP A 631 5.39 -20.06 41.57
N LYS A 632 4.77 -20.16 40.36
CA LYS A 632 4.51 -21.48 39.73
C LYS A 632 5.79 -22.15 39.22
N LEU A 633 6.75 -21.36 38.72
CA LEU A 633 8.06 -21.87 38.28
C LEU A 633 8.88 -22.41 39.46
N GLU A 634 8.83 -21.73 40.61
CA GLU A 634 9.49 -22.17 41.85
C GLU A 634 8.92 -23.47 42.39
N GLN A 635 7.60 -23.68 42.24
CA GLN A 635 6.91 -24.93 42.74
C GLN A 635 7.07 -26.13 41.79
N LYS A 636 7.40 -25.91 40.50
CA LYS A 636 7.43 -26.98 39.47
C LYS A 636 8.81 -27.57 39.19
N SER A 637 9.80 -27.31 40.02
CA SER A 637 11.20 -27.76 39.76
C SER A 637 11.38 -29.31 39.83
N ASP A 638 10.31 -30.11 40.04
CA ASP A 638 10.47 -31.48 40.45
C ASP A 638 9.94 -32.61 39.55
N THR A 639 9.47 -32.42 38.30
CA THR A 639 8.95 -33.60 37.55
C THR A 639 9.16 -33.58 36.02
N SER A 640 9.53 -34.73 35.45
CA SER A 640 9.89 -34.98 34.04
C SER A 640 8.98 -36.01 33.33
N THR A 641 8.74 -35.86 32.05
CA THR A 641 8.64 -36.80 30.89
C THR A 641 7.58 -36.48 29.83
N HIS A 642 7.94 -36.45 28.55
CA HIS A 642 7.26 -36.50 27.22
C HIS A 642 7.56 -35.36 26.26
N LEU A 643 8.58 -35.46 25.46
CA LEU A 643 9.11 -34.35 24.64
C LEU A 643 9.13 -34.49 23.14
N ASP A 644 9.43 -35.65 22.62
CA ASP A 644 9.79 -35.80 21.22
C ASP A 644 8.71 -35.37 20.20
N LYS A 645 7.43 -35.44 20.56
CA LYS A 645 6.32 -35.08 19.67
C LYS A 645 6.10 -33.57 19.57
N ASN A 646 6.29 -32.85 20.66
CA ASN A 646 6.08 -31.40 20.70
C ASN A 646 7.18 -30.63 19.99
N LEU A 647 8.31 -31.28 19.80
CA LEU A 647 9.53 -30.77 19.21
C LEU A 647 9.45 -30.44 17.75
N ASN A 648 8.90 -31.35 16.96
CA ASN A 648 8.74 -31.16 15.52
C ASN A 648 7.70 -30.08 15.20
N GLU A 649 6.67 -29.99 16.03
CA GLU A 649 5.65 -28.95 15.85
C GLU A 649 6.15 -27.54 16.21
N LEU A 650 7.00 -27.43 17.24
CA LEU A 650 7.65 -26.15 17.58
C LEU A 650 8.58 -25.65 16.47
N LYS A 651 9.33 -26.54 15.85
CA LYS A 651 10.14 -26.21 14.66
C LYS A 651 9.29 -25.70 13.49
N LEU A 652 8.11 -26.29 13.33
CA LEU A 652 7.17 -25.88 12.29
C LEU A 652 6.67 -24.44 12.53
N TYR A 653 6.27 -24.13 13.77
CA TYR A 653 5.83 -22.78 14.15
C TYR A 653 6.95 -21.75 14.09
N GLU A 654 8.18 -22.14 14.45
CA GLU A 654 9.37 -21.28 14.25
C GLU A 654 9.55 -20.90 12.79
N ASN A 655 9.45 -21.86 11.88
CA ASN A 655 9.58 -21.62 10.44
C ASN A 655 8.50 -20.64 9.94
N VAL A 656 7.25 -20.80 10.41
CA VAL A 656 6.15 -19.87 10.08
C VAL A 656 6.45 -18.45 10.60
N LEU A 657 6.88 -18.33 11.85
CA LEU A 657 7.23 -17.04 12.44
C LEU A 657 8.45 -16.40 11.77
N ALA A 658 9.47 -17.19 11.43
CA ALA A 658 10.63 -16.70 10.71
C ALA A 658 10.25 -16.14 9.33
N LYS A 659 9.37 -16.83 8.59
CA LYS A 659 8.89 -16.39 7.27
C LYS A 659 8.02 -15.13 7.35
N LEU A 660 7.16 -15.03 8.35
CA LEU A 660 6.39 -13.80 8.60
C LEU A 660 7.31 -12.63 9.00
N ASN A 661 8.47 -12.90 9.56
CA ASN A 661 9.38 -11.90 10.10
C ASN A 661 10.38 -11.34 9.08
N THR A 662 10.64 -11.99 7.96
CA THR A 662 11.63 -11.59 6.97
C THR A 662 11.36 -10.27 6.24
N THR A 663 10.22 -9.64 6.43
CA THR A 663 9.81 -8.43 5.68
C THR A 663 9.53 -7.17 6.53
N GLY A 664 10.17 -7.01 7.69
CA GLY A 664 9.96 -5.77 8.47
C GLY A 664 10.89 -5.63 9.67
N GLY A 665 11.69 -4.58 9.69
CA GLY A 665 12.79 -4.32 10.63
C GLY A 665 12.47 -4.33 12.14
N VAL A 666 11.21 -4.24 12.56
CA VAL A 666 10.81 -4.32 13.99
C VAL A 666 10.91 -5.75 14.52
N ILE A 667 10.93 -6.73 13.63
CA ILE A 667 10.85 -8.16 13.98
C ILE A 667 12.23 -8.84 13.86
N GLN A 668 13.20 -8.18 13.25
CA GLN A 668 14.58 -8.69 13.14
C GLN A 668 15.29 -8.74 14.50
N GLU A 669 14.99 -7.80 15.39
CA GLU A 669 15.50 -7.79 16.77
C GLU A 669 14.92 -8.95 17.61
N THR A 670 13.66 -9.34 17.38
CA THR A 670 13.00 -10.48 18.03
C THR A 670 13.72 -11.79 17.71
N ASN A 671 14.03 -12.03 16.42
CA ASN A 671 14.73 -13.25 16.00
C ASN A 671 16.18 -13.31 16.52
N LEU A 672 16.87 -12.15 16.64
CA LEU A 672 18.22 -12.10 17.15
C LEU A 672 18.29 -12.42 18.65
N GLY A 673 17.32 -11.97 19.40
CA GLY A 673 17.21 -12.20 20.83
C GLY A 673 16.93 -13.67 21.17
N LEU A 674 15.97 -14.30 20.49
CA LEU A 674 15.68 -15.74 20.63
C LEU A 674 16.87 -16.59 20.18
N LYS A 675 17.54 -16.29 19.07
CA LYS A 675 18.79 -16.96 18.67
C LYS A 675 19.88 -16.86 19.73
N ARG A 676 20.06 -15.71 20.38
CA ARG A 676 21.04 -15.52 21.47
C ARG A 676 20.71 -16.34 22.70
N PHE A 677 19.45 -16.46 23.08
CA PHE A 677 19.04 -17.29 24.21
C PHE A 677 19.25 -18.79 23.96
N PHE A 678 18.92 -19.30 22.79
CA PHE A 678 19.17 -20.72 22.48
C PHE A 678 20.64 -21.05 22.31
N ASN A 679 21.43 -20.14 21.76
CA ASN A 679 22.87 -20.32 21.72
C ASN A 679 23.48 -20.32 23.13
N SER A 680 22.93 -19.59 24.09
CA SER A 680 23.32 -19.67 25.50
C SER A 680 22.89 -20.98 26.16
N LEU A 681 21.73 -21.55 25.77
CA LEU A 681 21.32 -22.88 26.20
C LEU A 681 22.13 -24.04 25.63
N HIS A 682 22.71 -23.87 24.44
CA HIS A 682 23.53 -24.89 23.77
C HIS A 682 24.94 -24.98 24.37
N ASN A 683 25.36 -23.91 25.06
CA ASN A 683 26.68 -23.85 25.73
C ASN A 683 26.64 -24.29 27.21
N PHE A 684 25.50 -24.74 27.69
CA PHE A 684 25.26 -25.39 28.97
C PHE A 684 24.74 -26.83 28.76
#